data_6aaeb9f76ed6cbc260a2c49f38f06bf8
#
_entry.id   6aaeb9f76ed6cbc260a2c49f38f06bf8
#
_cell.length_a   1.000
_cell.length_b   1.000
_cell.length_c   1.000
_cell.angle_alpha   90.00
_cell.angle_beta   90.00
_cell.angle_gamma   90.00
#
_symmetry.space_group_name_H-M   'P 1'
#
loop_
_entity.id
_entity.type
_entity.pdbx_description
1 polymer ?
#
loop_
_entity_poly.entity_id
_entity_poly.type
_entity_poly.pdbx_seq_one_letter_code
_entity_poly.pdbx_strand_id
1 'polypeptide(L)'
;MDPLKIGHVIGVHGDHVEVQISVGDLHIEHHGTMYRVGRLGTYVTLPMGRHTLIGYVTRVGAQGDLEPLPDPGTPRCITMTMQLIGTVRNDQFARGVNEYPTLGDTVRLAIDEDFELIFGSFEAQATDQQAPGTVVHKAFSLGRFAVDTDFEVRALGKEFFAKHVAVMGNSGSGKSVTTTKIIHEALKLPHTQIVLFDIHGEYRAAFSDDQGELLPNVAYLSDRNLVLPYWMLQYSEFEKIFLDMNNPLNVNAQKVFLRLAFEQLKQAAAEELDLLAEYTIDTPVFYPLEQLKTYALNMNEARFVLNTENYAFSRLPYRQLPVAEQEQLLRTRRMDFNKGNAEGEVPHATFYGRLLGLVNQIETRLNDRRYDFLLRPREQALRNVEIVPFLNPETSPGEASKSLGAIIRQFLGRLNTRKNLTIIDLSGLPFDVVDITVATITRTLFDFNFWAPPDVRQPFVLVYEEAHNYLPRRDRGVTMFAREAVEKVAKEGRKYGVSAMVVTQRPSEISETILSQCNSMVLMRMNNPDDQDYVARVVSDQFRSLISLLPSMKPGEGFIIGDSVLMPMRTLIDLPPRLPRSGDVDFFKLWSTGTQEGDVEQIVDHWWRQERARINGSDAQPTAKLPTTDEIAAPPKKAAAAPQTDRVQQRIAELAALLSGNEK
;
A
#
# COMPACT_ATOMS: atom_id res chain seq x y z
N MET A 1 29.48 33.44 35.73
CA MET A 1 29.24 33.29 34.26
C MET A 1 28.41 32.03 34.08
N ASP A 2 27.46 32.03 33.19
CA ASP A 2 26.67 30.84 32.89
C ASP A 2 27.59 29.78 32.23
N PRO A 3 27.80 28.61 32.85
CA PRO A 3 28.74 27.60 32.35
C PRO A 3 28.27 26.97 31.00
N LEU A 4 27.01 27.06 30.69
CA LEU A 4 26.42 26.52 29.45
C LEU A 4 26.37 27.54 28.30
N LYS A 5 26.77 28.79 28.54
CA LYS A 5 26.80 29.81 27.50
C LYS A 5 27.82 29.46 26.42
N ILE A 6 27.35 29.35 25.18
CA ILE A 6 28.20 29.04 24.02
C ILE A 6 28.41 30.23 23.10
N GLY A 7 27.54 31.23 23.11
CA GLY A 7 27.64 32.35 22.19
C GLY A 7 26.54 33.39 22.39
N HIS A 8 26.42 34.25 21.38
CA HIS A 8 25.36 35.27 21.32
C HIS A 8 24.84 35.45 19.88
N VAL A 9 23.62 35.92 19.76
CA VAL A 9 22.93 36.15 18.49
C VAL A 9 23.56 37.33 17.78
N ILE A 10 23.93 37.16 16.50
CA ILE A 10 24.52 38.20 15.61
C ILE A 10 23.64 38.54 14.43
N GLY A 11 22.66 37.65 14.09
CA GLY A 11 21.71 37.86 13.02
C GLY A 11 20.41 37.12 13.29
N VAL A 12 19.28 37.74 12.92
CA VAL A 12 17.95 37.14 13.03
C VAL A 12 17.24 37.26 11.69
N HIS A 13 16.90 36.13 11.09
CA HIS A 13 16.18 36.00 9.85
C HIS A 13 14.84 35.31 10.09
N GLY A 14 13.91 35.38 9.15
CA GLY A 14 12.57 34.79 9.37
C GLY A 14 12.58 33.27 9.53
N ASP A 15 13.59 32.58 9.00
CA ASP A 15 13.71 31.12 8.98
C ASP A 15 14.89 30.60 9.83
N HIS A 16 15.89 31.44 10.15
CA HIS A 16 17.06 31.02 10.93
C HIS A 16 17.67 32.17 11.74
N VAL A 17 18.50 31.80 12.70
CA VAL A 17 19.25 32.71 13.57
C VAL A 17 20.75 32.42 13.45
N GLU A 18 21.54 33.47 13.29
CA GLU A 18 23.00 33.39 13.28
C GLU A 18 23.59 33.70 14.64
N VAL A 19 24.51 32.88 15.07
CA VAL A 19 25.14 32.94 16.39
C VAL A 19 26.64 32.98 16.26
N GLN A 20 27.29 33.88 16.94
CA GLN A 20 28.72 33.89 17.13
C GLN A 20 29.08 33.05 18.35
N ILE A 21 29.90 32.02 18.16
CA ILE A 21 30.39 31.19 19.26
C ILE A 21 31.53 31.96 19.98
N SER A 22 31.37 32.09 21.31
CA SER A 22 32.30 32.87 22.16
C SER A 22 33.16 31.98 23.04
N VAL A 23 33.13 30.65 22.85
CA VAL A 23 33.84 29.68 23.70
C VAL A 23 35.23 29.45 23.10
N GLY A 24 36.26 29.63 23.90
CA GLY A 24 37.65 29.39 23.47
C GLY A 24 37.97 27.92 23.25
N ASP A 25 37.36 27.02 24.05
CA ASP A 25 37.40 25.57 23.86
C ASP A 25 36.00 25.13 23.38
N LEU A 26 35.94 24.35 22.33
CA LEU A 26 34.68 23.78 21.80
C LEU A 26 34.16 22.60 22.64
N HIS A 27 34.59 22.51 23.89
CA HIS A 27 34.14 21.54 24.87
C HIS A 27 33.72 22.25 26.16
N ILE A 28 32.55 21.86 26.68
CA ILE A 28 32.05 22.33 27.98
C ILE A 28 31.88 21.09 28.88
N GLU A 29 32.45 21.13 30.06
CA GLU A 29 32.19 20.14 31.09
C GLU A 29 31.04 20.65 31.98
N HIS A 30 30.01 19.84 32.13
CA HIS A 30 28.87 20.12 32.97
C HIS A 30 28.46 18.83 33.71
N HIS A 31 28.45 18.86 35.05
CA HIS A 31 28.14 17.69 35.91
C HIS A 31 28.94 16.42 35.55
N GLY A 32 30.24 16.57 35.19
CA GLY A 32 31.11 15.44 34.82
C GLY A 32 30.92 14.90 33.40
N THR A 33 30.01 15.49 32.64
CA THR A 33 29.80 15.14 31.24
C THR A 33 30.43 16.18 30.32
N MET A 34 31.17 15.71 29.28
CA MET A 34 31.85 16.58 28.31
C MET A 34 30.97 16.77 27.10
N TYR A 35 30.45 17.96 26.90
CA TYR A 35 29.63 18.36 25.74
C TYR A 35 30.49 19.06 24.70
N ARG A 36 30.31 18.72 23.44
CA ARG A 36 30.97 19.42 22.33
C ARG A 36 30.07 20.52 21.77
N VAL A 37 30.60 21.71 21.65
CA VAL A 37 29.92 22.90 21.11
C VAL A 37 30.07 22.97 19.60
N GLY A 38 29.05 23.48 18.88
CA GLY A 38 29.11 23.73 17.45
C GLY A 38 29.07 22.47 16.59
N ARG A 39 28.33 21.45 16.99
CA ARG A 39 28.08 20.26 16.16
C ARG A 39 26.79 20.43 15.36
N LEU A 40 26.83 20.03 14.08
CA LEU A 40 25.63 19.92 13.26
C LEU A 40 24.67 18.89 13.87
N GLY A 41 23.38 19.24 13.89
CA GLY A 41 22.36 18.33 14.37
C GLY A 41 22.18 18.31 15.88
N THR A 42 22.81 19.25 16.62
CA THR A 42 22.60 19.43 18.07
C THR A 42 21.56 20.51 18.34
N TYR A 43 21.06 20.51 19.59
CA TYR A 43 20.09 21.49 20.03
C TYR A 43 20.76 22.53 20.93
N VAL A 44 20.22 23.74 20.89
CA VAL A 44 20.65 24.87 21.70
C VAL A 44 19.43 25.58 22.27
N THR A 45 19.63 26.27 23.38
CA THR A 45 18.58 27.01 24.07
C THR A 45 18.89 28.50 24.11
N LEU A 46 17.86 29.34 24.05
CA LEU A 46 17.95 30.79 24.19
C LEU A 46 16.99 31.23 25.29
N PRO A 47 17.47 31.47 26.50
CA PRO A 47 16.64 32.01 27.57
C PRO A 47 16.20 33.44 27.27
N MET A 48 14.87 33.68 27.25
CA MET A 48 14.24 34.96 27.00
C MET A 48 13.31 35.32 28.15
N GLY A 49 13.88 35.69 29.28
CA GLY A 49 13.14 36.09 30.46
C GLY A 49 12.25 35.02 31.06
N ARG A 50 10.98 34.93 30.61
CA ARG A 50 9.99 33.95 31.13
C ARG A 50 9.84 32.71 30.29
N HIS A 51 10.53 32.60 29.17
CA HIS A 51 10.47 31.48 28.27
C HIS A 51 11.85 31.20 27.66
N THR A 52 12.04 30.00 27.17
CA THR A 52 13.26 29.56 26.51
C THR A 52 12.93 29.10 25.10
N LEU A 53 13.62 29.65 24.11
CA LEU A 53 13.52 29.17 22.74
C LEU A 53 14.42 27.97 22.57
N ILE A 54 13.97 26.98 21.77
CA ILE A 54 14.74 25.81 21.38
C ILE A 54 15.13 25.97 19.91
N GLY A 55 16.43 25.87 19.65
CA GLY A 55 17.00 25.93 18.30
C GLY A 55 17.74 24.65 17.94
N TYR A 56 17.76 24.33 16.66
CA TYR A 56 18.47 23.20 16.06
C TYR A 56 19.60 23.70 15.18
N VAL A 57 20.81 23.22 15.36
CA VAL A 57 22.01 23.65 14.64
C VAL A 57 22.05 23.05 13.24
N THR A 58 21.96 23.89 12.22
CA THR A 58 21.89 23.48 10.81
C THR A 58 23.18 23.74 10.03
N ARG A 59 23.99 24.71 10.49
CA ARG A 59 25.27 25.04 9.86
C ARG A 59 26.27 25.55 10.89
N VAL A 60 27.52 25.18 10.69
CA VAL A 60 28.65 25.73 11.46
C VAL A 60 29.78 26.09 10.49
N GLY A 61 30.35 27.28 10.63
CA GLY A 61 31.43 27.76 9.77
C GLY A 61 32.34 28.75 10.51
N ALA A 62 33.49 28.99 9.97
CA ALA A 62 34.34 30.09 10.40
C ALA A 62 34.11 31.31 9.51
N GLN A 63 33.99 32.51 10.09
CA GLN A 63 33.86 33.74 9.33
C GLN A 63 35.25 34.19 8.88
N GLY A 64 35.46 34.32 7.58
CA GLY A 64 36.70 34.72 6.91
C GLY A 64 37.12 33.74 5.82
N ASP A 65 37.49 34.24 4.66
CA ASP A 65 38.06 33.48 3.55
C ASP A 65 39.27 32.68 4.01
N LEU A 66 39.56 31.58 3.32
CA LEU A 66 40.67 30.64 3.54
C LEU A 66 42.03 31.32 3.28
N GLU A 67 42.29 32.47 3.88
CA GLU A 67 43.64 33.00 3.96
C GLU A 67 44.50 32.18 4.92
N PRO A 68 45.79 32.01 4.62
CA PRO A 68 46.69 31.23 5.48
C PRO A 68 46.62 31.76 6.92
N LEU A 69 46.51 30.85 7.88
CA LEU A 69 46.31 31.06 9.29
C LEU A 69 47.12 32.29 9.79
N PRO A 70 46.47 33.33 10.35
CA PRO A 70 47.17 34.26 11.19
C PRO A 70 47.71 33.54 12.43
N ASP A 71 48.65 34.11 13.10
CA ASP A 71 49.42 33.56 14.22
C ASP A 71 48.60 32.66 15.18
N PRO A 72 49.21 31.62 15.78
CA PRO A 72 48.56 30.69 16.68
C PRO A 72 48.09 31.32 18.02
N GLY A 73 47.30 32.33 17.98
CA GLY A 73 46.76 33.07 19.12
C GLY A 73 45.55 33.93 18.77
N THR A 74 45.20 34.06 17.48
CA THR A 74 44.03 34.85 17.08
C THR A 74 42.74 34.00 17.28
N PRO A 75 41.78 34.49 18.09
CA PRO A 75 40.52 33.74 18.28
C PRO A 75 39.75 33.68 16.96
N ARG A 76 39.52 32.46 16.46
CA ARG A 76 38.68 32.24 15.29
C ARG A 76 37.25 32.63 15.61
N CYS A 77 36.66 33.49 14.78
CA CYS A 77 35.23 33.76 14.84
C CYS A 77 34.49 32.60 14.22
N ILE A 78 33.95 31.71 15.05
CA ILE A 78 33.10 30.58 14.63
C ILE A 78 31.66 31.07 14.65
N THR A 79 30.98 30.89 13.52
CA THR A 79 29.56 31.21 13.39
C THR A 79 28.75 29.91 13.30
N MET A 80 27.57 29.94 13.86
CA MET A 80 26.62 28.84 13.84
C MET A 80 25.28 29.39 13.36
N THR A 81 24.65 28.68 12.44
CA THR A 81 23.27 28.93 12.03
C THR A 81 22.38 27.91 12.73
N MET A 82 21.33 28.38 13.36
CA MET A 82 20.33 27.53 13.98
C MET A 82 18.94 27.89 13.51
N GLN A 83 18.08 26.89 13.49
CA GLN A 83 16.67 27.04 13.19
C GLN A 83 15.86 26.95 14.47
N LEU A 84 14.95 27.88 14.70
CA LEU A 84 14.06 27.89 15.85
C LEU A 84 12.95 26.85 15.65
N ILE A 85 12.75 25.99 16.67
CA ILE A 85 11.80 24.89 16.59
C ILE A 85 10.56 25.16 17.46
N GLY A 86 10.76 25.67 18.66
CA GLY A 86 9.68 25.86 19.62
C GLY A 86 10.09 26.67 20.83
N THR A 87 9.16 26.79 21.76
CA THR A 87 9.29 27.58 22.97
C THR A 87 8.92 26.72 24.19
N VAL A 88 9.75 26.73 25.21
CA VAL A 88 9.43 26.20 26.55
C VAL A 88 8.94 27.35 27.42
N ARG A 89 7.71 27.23 27.95
CA ARG A 89 7.09 28.19 28.85
C ARG A 89 6.35 27.46 29.98
N ASN A 90 6.60 27.85 31.23
CA ASN A 90 6.03 27.18 32.42
C ASN A 90 6.26 25.63 32.35
N ASP A 91 7.45 25.21 32.05
CA ASP A 91 7.88 23.81 31.94
C ASP A 91 7.11 22.99 30.89
N GLN A 92 6.48 23.67 29.93
CA GLN A 92 5.81 23.04 28.81
C GLN A 92 6.41 23.49 27.47
N PHE A 93 6.77 22.54 26.63
CA PHE A 93 7.22 22.78 25.28
C PHE A 93 6.01 22.94 24.34
N ALA A 94 6.05 24.01 23.54
CA ALA A 94 5.12 24.25 22.44
C ALA A 94 5.90 24.47 21.14
N ARG A 95 5.44 23.87 20.04
CA ARG A 95 6.00 24.06 18.72
C ARG A 95 5.73 25.47 18.22
N GLY A 96 6.72 26.05 17.53
CA GLY A 96 6.65 27.40 16.98
C GLY A 96 7.16 28.47 17.96
N VAL A 97 7.39 29.66 17.41
CA VAL A 97 8.01 30.79 18.11
C VAL A 97 7.11 31.99 17.97
N ASN A 98 6.70 32.56 19.12
CA ASN A 98 5.88 33.77 19.15
C ASN A 98 6.73 35.05 19.19
N GLU A 99 7.91 34.99 19.79
CA GLU A 99 8.85 36.08 19.93
C GLU A 99 10.21 35.64 19.40
N TYR A 100 10.81 36.44 18.54
CA TYR A 100 12.16 36.17 18.02
C TYR A 100 13.23 36.75 18.95
N PRO A 101 14.42 36.12 19.00
CA PRO A 101 15.54 36.67 19.78
C PRO A 101 16.02 37.99 19.15
N THR A 102 16.71 38.78 19.95
CA THR A 102 17.35 40.03 19.56
C THR A 102 18.85 39.89 19.44
N LEU A 103 19.51 40.80 18.75
CA LEU A 103 20.96 40.84 18.66
C LEU A 103 21.58 40.92 20.07
N GLY A 104 22.56 40.09 20.34
CA GLY A 104 23.22 40.02 21.64
C GLY A 104 22.63 39.02 22.63
N ASP A 105 21.44 38.45 22.35
CA ASP A 105 20.85 37.43 23.22
C ASP A 105 21.79 36.23 23.38
N THR A 106 21.81 35.69 24.60
CA THR A 106 22.70 34.57 24.95
C THR A 106 22.15 33.25 24.42
N VAL A 107 23.05 32.48 23.80
CA VAL A 107 22.80 31.12 23.36
C VAL A 107 23.52 30.15 24.26
N ARG A 108 22.81 29.11 24.72
CA ARG A 108 23.30 28.06 25.62
C ARG A 108 23.25 26.70 24.93
N LEU A 109 24.08 25.79 25.37
CA LEU A 109 23.98 24.39 25.02
C LEU A 109 22.68 23.82 25.62
N ALA A 110 21.94 23.02 24.85
CA ALA A 110 20.86 22.20 25.41
C ALA A 110 21.46 21.00 26.15
N ILE A 111 20.98 20.75 27.36
CA ILE A 111 21.41 19.68 28.24
C ILE A 111 20.25 18.73 28.54
N ASP A 112 20.52 17.65 29.25
CA ASP A 112 19.56 16.58 29.53
C ASP A 112 18.28 17.10 30.20
N GLU A 113 18.38 18.07 31.11
CA GLU A 113 17.23 18.71 31.76
C GLU A 113 16.31 19.46 30.78
N ASP A 114 16.89 20.06 29.73
CA ASP A 114 16.09 20.70 28.66
C ASP A 114 15.34 19.63 27.85
N PHE A 115 15.96 18.50 27.57
CA PHE A 115 15.34 17.38 26.90
C PHE A 115 14.26 16.72 27.76
N GLU A 116 14.50 16.56 29.07
CA GLU A 116 13.47 16.06 30.02
C GLU A 116 12.20 16.91 30.00
N LEU A 117 12.32 18.24 29.95
CA LEU A 117 11.17 19.15 29.84
C LEU A 117 10.42 18.96 28.50
N ILE A 118 11.15 18.83 27.40
CA ILE A 118 10.56 18.62 26.08
C ILE A 118 9.84 17.26 26.02
N PHE A 119 10.50 16.19 26.43
CA PHE A 119 9.93 14.83 26.42
C PHE A 119 8.83 14.66 27.48
N GLY A 120 8.95 15.28 28.65
CA GLY A 120 7.88 15.32 29.66
C GLY A 120 6.62 15.99 29.15
N SER A 121 6.76 17.06 28.37
CA SER A 121 5.63 17.73 27.68
C SER A 121 4.98 16.80 26.64
N PHE A 122 5.76 15.97 25.97
CA PHE A 122 5.26 14.95 25.05
C PHE A 122 4.47 13.85 25.79
N GLU A 123 4.99 13.35 26.91
CA GLU A 123 4.31 12.31 27.72
C GLU A 123 2.96 12.81 28.24
N ALA A 124 2.86 14.07 28.63
CA ALA A 124 1.57 14.68 29.03
C ALA A 124 0.54 14.68 27.88
N GLN A 125 0.99 14.85 26.62
CA GLN A 125 0.12 14.77 25.44
C GLN A 125 -0.16 13.31 25.03
N ALA A 126 0.80 12.42 25.26
CA ALA A 126 0.77 11.02 24.85
C ALA A 126 -0.12 10.14 25.73
N THR A 127 -0.57 10.65 26.88
CA THR A 127 -1.35 9.89 27.86
C THR A 127 -2.70 10.54 28.09
N ASP A 128 -3.78 9.75 28.11
CA ASP A 128 -5.13 10.20 28.45
C ASP A 128 -5.69 9.36 29.61
N GLN A 129 -6.17 10.00 30.64
CA GLN A 129 -6.86 9.37 31.77
C GLN A 129 -8.37 9.49 31.55
N GLN A 130 -8.98 8.48 30.92
CA GLN A 130 -10.43 8.50 30.65
C GLN A 130 -11.30 8.07 31.83
N ALA A 131 -10.74 7.27 32.75
CA ALA A 131 -11.39 6.84 33.97
C ALA A 131 -10.32 6.45 35.03
N PRO A 132 -10.66 6.42 36.33
CA PRO A 132 -9.72 5.95 37.36
C PRO A 132 -9.25 4.53 37.05
N GLY A 133 -7.97 4.38 36.75
CA GLY A 133 -7.32 3.11 36.45
C GLY A 133 -7.19 2.72 34.97
N THR A 134 -7.68 3.52 34.03
CA THR A 134 -7.52 3.27 32.58
C THR A 134 -6.62 4.32 31.96
N VAL A 135 -5.40 3.91 31.59
CA VAL A 135 -4.45 4.76 30.86
C VAL A 135 -4.47 4.37 29.39
N VAL A 136 -4.86 5.30 28.51
CA VAL A 136 -4.81 5.10 27.06
C VAL A 136 -3.54 5.75 26.55
N HIS A 137 -2.59 4.94 26.07
CA HIS A 137 -1.40 5.44 25.42
C HIS A 137 -1.74 5.92 24.01
N LYS A 138 -1.47 7.19 23.74
CA LYS A 138 -1.69 7.83 22.43
C LYS A 138 -0.44 7.82 21.54
N ALA A 139 0.69 7.37 22.06
CA ALA A 139 1.97 7.35 21.38
C ALA A 139 2.58 5.94 21.35
N PHE A 140 3.44 5.70 20.37
CA PHE A 140 4.18 4.45 20.20
C PHE A 140 5.67 4.72 19.99
N SER A 141 6.51 3.75 20.35
CA SER A 141 7.97 3.84 20.26
C SER A 141 8.50 3.56 18.87
N LEU A 142 9.42 4.40 18.40
CA LEU A 142 10.13 4.19 17.13
C LEU A 142 11.59 3.82 17.33
N GLY A 143 12.21 4.28 18.42
CA GLY A 143 13.61 4.05 18.67
C GLY A 143 14.17 5.01 19.71
N ARG A 144 15.45 5.32 19.60
CA ARG A 144 16.17 6.16 20.53
C ARG A 144 16.70 7.42 19.85
N PHE A 145 16.79 8.48 20.60
CA PHE A 145 17.36 9.73 20.12
C PHE A 145 18.85 9.55 19.81
N ALA A 146 19.27 9.85 18.58
CA ALA A 146 20.63 9.52 18.11
C ALA A 146 21.72 10.39 18.73
N VAL A 147 21.36 11.54 19.33
CA VAL A 147 22.30 12.44 20.05
C VAL A 147 22.47 11.98 21.49
N ASP A 148 21.39 11.53 22.11
CA ASP A 148 21.35 10.97 23.43
C ASP A 148 20.45 9.73 23.46
N THR A 149 21.06 8.56 23.61
CA THR A 149 20.38 7.26 23.53
C THR A 149 19.53 6.91 24.75
N ASP A 150 19.59 7.69 25.81
CA ASP A 150 18.75 7.48 26.99
C ASP A 150 17.30 7.92 26.76
N PHE A 151 17.08 8.83 25.80
CA PHE A 151 15.75 9.28 25.44
C PHE A 151 15.10 8.43 24.37
N GLU A 152 13.94 7.87 24.71
CA GLU A 152 13.08 7.14 23.78
C GLU A 152 12.35 8.11 22.84
N VAL A 153 12.43 7.85 21.53
CA VAL A 153 11.67 8.61 20.53
C VAL A 153 10.33 7.93 20.28
N ARG A 154 9.27 8.66 20.60
CA ARG A 154 7.89 8.22 20.42
C ARG A 154 7.14 9.15 19.48
N ALA A 155 6.16 8.61 18.76
CA ALA A 155 5.31 9.34 17.86
C ALA A 155 3.84 9.26 18.34
N LEU A 156 3.11 10.38 18.23
CA LEU A 156 1.68 10.43 18.49
C LEU A 156 0.94 9.64 17.41
N GLY A 157 0.27 8.57 17.79
CA GLY A 157 -0.34 7.62 16.86
C GLY A 157 -1.43 8.23 15.99
N LYS A 158 -2.25 9.13 16.55
CA LYS A 158 -3.30 9.83 15.80
C LYS A 158 -2.70 10.70 14.69
N GLU A 159 -1.72 11.54 15.02
CA GLU A 159 -1.07 12.46 14.09
C GLU A 159 -0.24 11.69 13.06
N PHE A 160 0.36 10.56 13.47
CA PHE A 160 1.16 9.73 12.60
C PHE A 160 0.30 9.03 11.54
N PHE A 161 -0.74 8.30 11.96
CA PHE A 161 -1.52 7.49 11.03
C PHE A 161 -2.67 8.24 10.34
N ALA A 162 -3.28 9.25 10.97
CA ALA A 162 -4.46 9.91 10.39
C ALA A 162 -4.17 10.84 9.20
N LYS A 163 -2.91 11.27 9.03
CA LYS A 163 -2.53 12.26 8.02
C LYS A 163 -1.49 11.73 7.03
N HIS A 164 -1.51 10.46 6.74
CA HIS A 164 -0.59 9.75 5.86
C HIS A 164 0.88 9.83 6.28
N VAL A 165 1.62 8.81 5.91
CA VAL A 165 3.02 8.61 6.31
C VAL A 165 3.89 8.38 5.07
N ALA A 166 5.10 8.92 5.07
CA ALA A 166 6.13 8.56 4.09
C ALA A 166 7.39 8.05 4.78
N VAL A 167 7.90 6.90 4.36
CA VAL A 167 9.19 6.34 4.77
C VAL A 167 10.10 6.34 3.55
N MET A 168 11.14 7.16 3.58
CA MET A 168 11.97 7.44 2.41
C MET A 168 13.47 7.26 2.72
N GLY A 169 14.22 6.71 1.77
CA GLY A 169 15.67 6.52 1.89
C GLY A 169 16.20 5.50 0.89
N ASN A 170 17.49 5.47 0.67
CA ASN A 170 18.13 4.57 -0.30
C ASN A 170 17.99 3.09 0.09
N SER A 171 18.33 2.19 -0.85
CA SER A 171 18.51 0.78 -0.55
C SER A 171 19.54 0.60 0.57
N GLY A 172 19.29 -0.34 1.50
CA GLY A 172 20.14 -0.58 2.66
C GLY A 172 20.14 0.52 3.72
N SER A 173 19.25 1.54 3.64
CA SER A 173 19.10 2.54 4.70
C SER A 173 18.31 2.03 5.92
N GLY A 174 17.53 0.96 5.76
CA GLY A 174 16.70 0.36 6.80
C GLY A 174 15.19 0.62 6.66
N LYS A 175 14.69 1.03 5.48
CA LYS A 175 13.25 1.30 5.24
C LYS A 175 12.34 0.14 5.63
N SER A 176 12.58 -1.06 5.07
CA SER A 176 11.73 -2.23 5.34
C SER A 176 11.76 -2.63 6.82
N VAL A 177 12.91 -2.47 7.49
CA VAL A 177 13.06 -2.67 8.94
C VAL A 177 12.24 -1.64 9.72
N THR A 178 12.32 -0.36 9.33
CA THR A 178 11.55 0.73 9.94
C THR A 178 10.04 0.53 9.73
N THR A 179 9.62 0.18 8.53
CA THR A 179 8.21 -0.15 8.22
C THR A 179 7.72 -1.31 9.07
N THR A 180 8.53 -2.37 9.18
CA THR A 180 8.25 -3.52 10.06
C THR A 180 8.12 -3.09 11.52
N LYS A 181 9.02 -2.26 12.03
CA LYS A 181 8.95 -1.72 13.39
C LYS A 181 7.65 -0.96 13.63
N ILE A 182 7.28 -0.05 12.72
CA ILE A 182 6.04 0.73 12.81
C ILE A 182 4.81 -0.20 12.85
N ILE A 183 4.77 -1.21 11.99
CA ILE A 183 3.66 -2.17 11.94
C ILE A 183 3.60 -2.97 13.22
N HIS A 184 4.72 -3.50 13.75
CA HIS A 184 4.74 -4.23 15.02
C HIS A 184 4.24 -3.39 16.19
N GLU A 185 4.61 -2.12 16.25
CA GLU A 185 4.09 -1.21 17.28
C GLU A 185 2.58 -1.00 17.17
N ALA A 186 2.08 -0.80 15.95
CA ALA A 186 0.65 -0.67 15.71
C ALA A 186 -0.12 -1.96 16.06
N LEU A 187 0.46 -3.12 15.81
CA LEU A 187 -0.15 -4.43 16.12
C LEU A 187 -0.29 -4.73 17.60
N LYS A 188 0.35 -3.96 18.50
CA LYS A 188 0.12 -4.03 19.95
C LYS A 188 -1.32 -3.57 20.30
N LEU A 189 -1.95 -2.79 19.43
CA LEU A 189 -3.33 -2.35 19.63
C LEU A 189 -4.32 -3.42 19.10
N PRO A 190 -5.33 -3.83 19.88
CA PRO A 190 -6.17 -4.99 19.57
C PRO A 190 -7.07 -4.80 18.35
N HIS A 191 -7.31 -3.55 17.94
CA HIS A 191 -8.23 -3.21 16.85
C HIS A 191 -7.52 -2.62 15.63
N THR A 192 -6.19 -2.69 15.58
CA THR A 192 -5.42 -2.28 14.40
C THR A 192 -5.90 -3.01 13.16
N GLN A 193 -5.88 -2.31 12.02
CA GLN A 193 -6.14 -2.87 10.72
C GLN A 193 -5.16 -2.28 9.72
N ILE A 194 -4.30 -3.13 9.16
CA ILE A 194 -3.28 -2.75 8.19
C ILE A 194 -3.36 -3.69 6.99
N VAL A 195 -3.26 -3.12 5.79
CA VAL A 195 -3.11 -3.88 4.53
C VAL A 195 -1.80 -3.46 3.90
N LEU A 196 -0.88 -4.40 3.75
CA LEU A 196 0.46 -4.18 3.21
C LEU A 196 0.57 -4.77 1.81
N PHE A 197 0.87 -3.93 0.83
CA PHE A 197 1.21 -4.34 -0.53
C PHE A 197 2.72 -4.58 -0.61
N ASP A 198 3.10 -5.85 -0.67
CA ASP A 198 4.49 -6.32 -0.66
C ASP A 198 4.91 -6.77 -2.08
N ILE A 199 5.62 -5.89 -2.78
CA ILE A 199 5.98 -6.14 -4.19
C ILE A 199 7.10 -7.19 -4.36
N HIS A 200 7.91 -7.39 -3.31
CA HIS A 200 9.06 -8.28 -3.35
C HIS A 200 8.87 -9.59 -2.54
N GLY A 201 7.81 -9.69 -1.75
CA GLY A 201 7.54 -10.84 -0.88
C GLY A 201 8.49 -10.94 0.32
N GLU A 202 8.94 -9.79 0.86
CA GLU A 202 9.96 -9.71 1.90
C GLU A 202 9.39 -9.77 3.33
N TYR A 203 8.13 -9.39 3.51
CA TYR A 203 7.56 -9.12 4.83
C TYR A 203 7.04 -10.36 5.56
N ARG A 204 6.75 -11.46 4.86
CA ARG A 204 6.24 -12.68 5.50
C ARG A 204 7.09 -13.12 6.69
N ALA A 205 8.41 -13.13 6.54
CA ALA A 205 9.34 -13.57 7.59
C ALA A 205 9.29 -12.68 8.84
N ALA A 206 9.05 -11.38 8.66
CA ALA A 206 8.95 -10.43 9.77
C ALA A 206 7.73 -10.64 10.65
N PHE A 207 6.69 -11.30 10.12
CA PHE A 207 5.43 -11.57 10.80
C PHE A 207 5.14 -13.06 10.94
N SER A 208 6.18 -13.87 11.00
CA SER A 208 6.13 -15.31 11.29
C SER A 208 6.79 -15.63 12.64
N ASP A 209 6.51 -16.79 13.19
CA ASP A 209 7.17 -17.30 14.42
C ASP A 209 8.52 -17.97 14.13
N ASP A 210 9.14 -18.60 15.13
CA ASP A 210 10.45 -19.30 14.98
C ASP A 210 10.37 -20.55 14.11
N GLN A 211 9.17 -21.06 13.87
CA GLN A 211 8.92 -22.21 13.00
C GLN A 211 8.60 -21.77 11.57
N GLY A 212 8.49 -20.46 11.32
CA GLY A 212 8.14 -19.88 10.00
C GLY A 212 6.63 -19.80 9.76
N GLU A 213 5.80 -20.16 10.75
CA GLU A 213 4.36 -19.99 10.68
C GLU A 213 3.96 -18.55 10.93
N LEU A 214 2.93 -18.09 10.23
CA LEU A 214 2.42 -16.73 10.40
C LEU A 214 1.89 -16.49 11.81
N LEU A 215 2.13 -15.30 12.35
CA LEU A 215 1.55 -14.89 13.61
C LEU A 215 0.01 -14.97 13.57
N PRO A 216 -0.66 -15.31 14.69
CA PRO A 216 -2.12 -15.57 14.72
C PRO A 216 -2.98 -14.40 14.21
N ASN A 217 -2.48 -13.16 14.30
CA ASN A 217 -3.18 -11.95 13.89
C ASN A 217 -2.79 -11.46 12.47
N VAL A 218 -2.12 -12.30 11.66
CA VAL A 218 -1.66 -11.98 10.32
C VAL A 218 -2.36 -12.85 9.28
N ALA A 219 -2.82 -12.25 8.19
CA ALA A 219 -3.26 -12.90 6.97
C ALA A 219 -2.23 -12.68 5.86
N TYR A 220 -2.04 -13.69 5.00
CA TYR A 220 -1.11 -13.61 3.87
C TYR A 220 -1.81 -14.06 2.60
N LEU A 221 -1.86 -13.16 1.64
CA LEU A 221 -2.48 -13.36 0.33
C LEU A 221 -1.39 -13.28 -0.74
N SER A 222 -1.35 -14.26 -1.62
CA SER A 222 -0.41 -14.35 -2.73
C SER A 222 -1.14 -14.77 -4.01
N ASP A 223 -0.42 -14.89 -5.10
CA ASP A 223 -0.91 -15.46 -6.35
C ASP A 223 -1.66 -16.79 -6.19
N ARG A 224 -1.43 -17.51 -5.08
CA ARG A 224 -2.02 -18.82 -4.81
C ARG A 224 -3.40 -18.79 -4.16
N ASN A 225 -3.69 -17.77 -3.36
CA ASN A 225 -4.91 -17.69 -2.54
C ASN A 225 -5.61 -16.33 -2.59
N LEU A 226 -5.03 -15.34 -3.24
CA LEU A 226 -5.68 -14.06 -3.51
C LEU A 226 -6.86 -14.28 -4.47
N VAL A 227 -8.02 -13.77 -4.12
CA VAL A 227 -9.21 -13.73 -4.99
C VAL A 227 -9.57 -12.27 -5.26
N LEU A 228 -9.39 -11.84 -6.48
CA LEU A 228 -9.74 -10.50 -6.98
C LEU A 228 -10.48 -10.65 -8.31
N PRO A 229 -11.81 -10.87 -8.30
CA PRO A 229 -12.55 -11.17 -9.51
C PRO A 229 -12.54 -10.04 -10.54
N TYR A 230 -12.42 -10.39 -11.82
CA TYR A 230 -12.43 -9.46 -12.96
C TYR A 230 -13.65 -8.53 -13.00
N TRP A 231 -14.78 -8.93 -12.45
CA TRP A 231 -15.99 -8.11 -12.41
C TRP A 231 -15.94 -6.96 -11.37
N MET A 232 -14.90 -6.92 -10.53
CA MET A 232 -14.59 -5.79 -9.65
C MET A 232 -13.79 -4.70 -10.37
N LEU A 233 -13.22 -4.99 -11.53
CA LEU A 233 -12.48 -4.02 -12.34
C LEU A 233 -13.44 -2.93 -12.85
N GLN A 234 -12.94 -1.70 -12.87
CA GLN A 234 -13.58 -0.64 -13.63
C GLN A 234 -13.42 -0.89 -15.15
N TYR A 235 -14.29 -0.31 -15.94
CA TYR A 235 -14.24 -0.42 -17.38
C TYR A 235 -12.87 -0.06 -17.97
N SER A 236 -12.28 1.04 -17.51
CA SER A 236 -10.96 1.48 -17.96
C SER A 236 -9.81 0.53 -17.54
N GLU A 237 -9.90 -0.10 -16.37
CA GLU A 237 -8.95 -1.12 -15.91
C GLU A 237 -9.06 -2.39 -16.78
N PHE A 238 -10.28 -2.79 -17.12
CA PHE A 238 -10.51 -3.92 -18.02
C PHE A 238 -9.97 -3.62 -19.44
N GLU A 239 -10.22 -2.40 -19.97
CA GLU A 239 -9.66 -1.98 -21.24
C GLU A 239 -8.14 -2.14 -21.29
N LYS A 240 -7.44 -1.71 -20.25
CA LYS A 240 -5.97 -1.79 -20.20
C LYS A 240 -5.44 -3.23 -20.27
N ILE A 241 -6.14 -4.18 -19.65
CA ILE A 241 -5.74 -5.59 -19.67
C ILE A 241 -6.02 -6.26 -21.00
N PHE A 242 -7.18 -5.98 -21.62
CA PHE A 242 -7.71 -6.85 -22.68
C PHE A 242 -7.75 -6.20 -24.07
N LEU A 243 -7.58 -4.87 -24.20
CA LEU A 243 -7.57 -4.28 -25.52
C LEU A 243 -6.23 -4.44 -26.23
N ASP A 244 -6.29 -4.77 -27.50
CA ASP A 244 -5.13 -4.72 -28.39
C ASP A 244 -4.87 -3.30 -28.88
N MET A 245 -4.05 -2.57 -28.13
CA MET A 245 -3.69 -1.17 -28.42
C MET A 245 -2.86 -1.00 -29.70
N ASN A 246 -2.34 -2.07 -30.28
CA ASN A 246 -1.48 -2.01 -31.48
C ASN A 246 -2.24 -1.74 -32.76
N ASN A 247 -3.58 -1.91 -32.77
CA ASN A 247 -4.43 -1.65 -33.93
C ASN A 247 -5.50 -0.60 -33.62
N PRO A 248 -5.22 0.70 -33.85
CA PRO A 248 -6.14 1.79 -33.50
C PRO A 248 -7.53 1.70 -34.14
N LEU A 249 -7.63 1.13 -35.32
CA LEU A 249 -8.93 0.99 -36.03
C LEU A 249 -9.85 -0.01 -35.31
N ASN A 250 -9.29 -1.06 -34.75
CA ASN A 250 -10.04 -2.08 -34.03
C ASN A 250 -10.33 -1.67 -32.59
N VAL A 251 -9.43 -0.89 -31.95
CA VAL A 251 -9.59 -0.44 -30.56
C VAL A 251 -10.93 0.27 -30.35
N ASN A 252 -11.31 1.19 -31.22
CA ASN A 252 -12.58 1.89 -31.09
C ASN A 252 -13.79 0.95 -31.18
N ALA A 253 -13.77 -0.01 -32.11
CA ALA A 253 -14.81 -1.02 -32.20
C ALA A 253 -14.89 -1.90 -30.96
N GLN A 254 -13.72 -2.31 -30.42
CA GLN A 254 -13.62 -3.11 -29.20
C GLN A 254 -14.14 -2.34 -27.98
N LYS A 255 -13.82 -1.05 -27.86
CA LYS A 255 -14.35 -0.18 -26.78
C LYS A 255 -15.88 -0.05 -26.82
N VAL A 256 -16.43 0.24 -27.99
CA VAL A 256 -17.89 0.32 -28.16
C VAL A 256 -18.55 -1.03 -27.83
N PHE A 257 -17.95 -2.13 -28.30
CA PHE A 257 -18.45 -3.48 -28.00
C PHE A 257 -18.42 -3.78 -26.50
N LEU A 258 -17.30 -3.54 -25.81
CA LEU A 258 -17.17 -3.81 -24.38
C LEU A 258 -18.19 -3.03 -23.55
N ARG A 259 -18.42 -1.77 -23.91
CA ARG A 259 -19.42 -0.95 -23.22
C ARG A 259 -20.82 -1.56 -23.33
N LEU A 260 -21.25 -1.88 -24.54
CA LEU A 260 -22.54 -2.54 -24.78
C LEU A 260 -22.63 -3.89 -24.10
N ALA A 261 -21.56 -4.68 -24.16
CA ALA A 261 -21.53 -6.00 -23.56
C ALA A 261 -21.64 -5.94 -22.01
N PHE A 262 -20.95 -5.00 -21.37
CA PHE A 262 -21.03 -4.84 -19.92
C PHE A 262 -22.42 -4.38 -19.48
N GLU A 263 -23.04 -3.43 -20.16
CA GLU A 263 -24.40 -3.00 -19.89
C GLU A 263 -25.37 -4.19 -19.93
N GLN A 264 -25.26 -5.03 -20.96
CA GLN A 264 -26.17 -6.18 -21.14
C GLN A 264 -25.85 -7.37 -20.23
N LEU A 265 -24.57 -7.70 -20.03
CA LEU A 265 -24.18 -8.88 -19.24
C LEU A 265 -24.32 -8.66 -17.74
N LYS A 266 -24.20 -7.43 -17.24
CA LYS A 266 -24.41 -7.05 -15.85
C LYS A 266 -25.90 -6.95 -15.48
N GLN A 267 -26.79 -6.81 -16.46
CA GLN A 267 -28.22 -6.60 -16.27
C GLN A 267 -28.86 -7.69 -15.40
N ALA A 268 -28.56 -8.96 -15.66
CA ALA A 268 -29.13 -10.08 -14.91
C ALA A 268 -28.77 -10.02 -13.40
N ALA A 269 -27.54 -9.66 -13.07
CA ALA A 269 -27.14 -9.49 -11.68
C ALA A 269 -27.77 -8.23 -11.04
N ALA A 270 -27.87 -7.14 -11.80
CA ALA A 270 -28.50 -5.91 -11.34
C ALA A 270 -30.00 -6.10 -11.08
N GLU A 271 -30.68 -6.90 -11.91
CA GLU A 271 -32.09 -7.24 -11.73
C GLU A 271 -32.34 -8.07 -10.46
N GLU A 272 -31.52 -9.11 -10.23
CA GLU A 272 -31.61 -9.93 -9.01
C GLU A 272 -31.27 -9.17 -7.72
N LEU A 273 -30.49 -8.07 -7.83
CA LEU A 273 -30.09 -7.21 -6.70
C LEU A 273 -30.98 -5.98 -6.53
N ASP A 274 -32.01 -5.81 -7.37
CA ASP A 274 -32.87 -4.61 -7.41
C ASP A 274 -32.09 -3.30 -7.65
N LEU A 275 -31.11 -3.35 -8.55
CA LEU A 275 -30.22 -2.24 -8.90
C LEU A 275 -30.40 -1.71 -10.33
N LEU A 276 -31.47 -2.12 -11.05
CA LEU A 276 -31.66 -1.79 -12.48
C LEU A 276 -31.64 -0.29 -12.77
N ALA A 277 -32.09 0.54 -11.84
CA ALA A 277 -32.14 1.99 -12.00
C ALA A 277 -30.81 2.69 -11.68
N GLU A 278 -29.92 2.06 -10.90
CA GLU A 278 -28.76 2.70 -10.31
C GLU A 278 -27.42 2.11 -10.80
N TYR A 279 -27.41 0.91 -11.41
CA TYR A 279 -26.14 0.33 -11.83
C TYR A 279 -25.52 1.03 -13.02
N THR A 280 -24.20 1.02 -13.05
CA THR A 280 -23.37 1.56 -14.15
C THR A 280 -22.43 0.47 -14.66
N ILE A 281 -21.71 0.75 -15.73
CA ILE A 281 -20.67 -0.16 -16.25
C ILE A 281 -19.58 -0.44 -15.22
N ASP A 282 -19.35 0.49 -14.26
CA ASP A 282 -18.33 0.37 -13.20
C ASP A 282 -18.88 -0.23 -11.90
N THR A 283 -20.20 -0.47 -11.80
CA THR A 283 -20.78 -1.15 -10.64
C THR A 283 -20.21 -2.56 -10.53
N PRO A 284 -19.65 -2.96 -9.36
CA PRO A 284 -18.98 -4.25 -9.16
C PRO A 284 -20.01 -5.38 -8.99
N VAL A 285 -20.70 -5.75 -10.04
CA VAL A 285 -21.62 -6.88 -10.12
C VAL A 285 -21.12 -7.92 -11.11
N PHE A 286 -21.40 -9.17 -10.79
CA PHE A 286 -20.95 -10.32 -11.56
C PHE A 286 -21.53 -10.34 -12.99
N TYR A 287 -20.70 -10.74 -13.94
CA TYR A 287 -21.09 -11.15 -15.29
C TYR A 287 -20.23 -12.34 -15.74
N PRO A 288 -20.78 -13.27 -16.58
CA PRO A 288 -20.01 -14.43 -17.02
C PRO A 288 -18.98 -14.04 -18.10
N LEU A 289 -17.68 -14.24 -17.83
CA LEU A 289 -16.59 -13.90 -18.76
C LEU A 289 -16.67 -14.75 -20.07
N GLU A 290 -17.09 -16.01 -19.97
CA GLU A 290 -17.30 -16.88 -21.13
C GLU A 290 -18.43 -16.36 -22.05
N GLN A 291 -19.46 -15.75 -21.48
CA GLN A 291 -20.50 -15.10 -22.28
C GLN A 291 -19.96 -13.84 -22.98
N LEU A 292 -19.12 -13.04 -22.34
CA LEU A 292 -18.45 -11.92 -22.97
C LEU A 292 -17.61 -12.38 -24.18
N LYS A 293 -16.83 -13.45 -24.02
CA LYS A 293 -16.03 -14.04 -25.10
C LYS A 293 -16.91 -14.55 -26.23
N THR A 294 -17.96 -15.31 -25.91
CA THR A 294 -18.91 -15.86 -26.89
C THR A 294 -19.60 -14.75 -27.66
N TYR A 295 -20.02 -13.69 -26.96
CA TYR A 295 -20.65 -12.54 -27.57
C TYR A 295 -19.68 -11.81 -28.52
N ALA A 296 -18.44 -11.61 -28.11
CA ALA A 296 -17.42 -11.00 -28.97
C ALA A 296 -17.16 -11.83 -30.25
N LEU A 297 -17.04 -13.15 -30.11
CA LEU A 297 -16.88 -14.05 -31.27
C LEU A 297 -18.09 -13.98 -32.23
N ASN A 298 -19.31 -13.97 -31.71
CA ASN A 298 -20.50 -13.88 -32.51
C ASN A 298 -20.59 -12.54 -33.23
N MET A 299 -20.37 -11.43 -32.52
CA MET A 299 -20.42 -10.09 -33.10
C MET A 299 -19.29 -9.85 -34.12
N ASN A 300 -18.13 -10.52 -33.93
CA ASN A 300 -17.06 -10.47 -34.92
C ASN A 300 -17.44 -11.10 -36.25
N GLU A 301 -18.40 -12.04 -36.28
CA GLU A 301 -18.89 -12.71 -37.51
C GLU A 301 -20.32 -12.29 -37.87
N ALA A 302 -20.95 -11.40 -37.08
CA ALA A 302 -22.34 -11.03 -37.21
C ALA A 302 -22.65 -10.39 -38.56
N ARG A 303 -23.76 -10.83 -39.13
CA ARG A 303 -24.37 -10.28 -40.36
C ARG A 303 -25.85 -10.06 -40.12
N PHE A 304 -26.40 -9.08 -40.78
CA PHE A 304 -27.84 -8.76 -40.78
C PHE A 304 -28.50 -9.15 -42.08
N VAL A 305 -29.77 -9.45 -42.02
CA VAL A 305 -30.63 -9.50 -43.22
C VAL A 305 -30.88 -8.06 -43.68
N LEU A 306 -30.62 -7.77 -44.95
CA LEU A 306 -30.69 -6.43 -45.51
C LEU A 306 -32.06 -5.79 -45.23
N ASN A 307 -32.07 -4.53 -44.82
CA ASN A 307 -33.25 -3.74 -44.48
C ASN A 307 -34.06 -4.29 -43.27
N THR A 308 -33.46 -5.11 -42.43
CA THR A 308 -34.07 -5.59 -41.20
C THR A 308 -33.08 -5.50 -40.03
N GLU A 309 -33.55 -5.62 -38.79
CA GLU A 309 -32.71 -5.74 -37.57
C GLU A 309 -32.38 -7.20 -37.23
N ASN A 310 -32.84 -8.18 -38.03
CA ASN A 310 -32.63 -9.58 -37.79
C ASN A 310 -31.25 -10.02 -38.19
N TYR A 311 -30.62 -10.84 -37.34
CA TYR A 311 -29.33 -11.46 -37.63
C TYR A 311 -29.45 -12.57 -38.66
N ALA A 312 -28.53 -12.63 -39.60
CA ALA A 312 -28.49 -13.59 -40.70
C ALA A 312 -27.87 -14.93 -40.23
N PHE A 313 -28.48 -15.59 -39.24
CA PHE A 313 -28.05 -16.91 -38.77
C PHE A 313 -28.14 -17.96 -39.88
N SER A 314 -27.23 -18.95 -39.88
CA SER A 314 -27.28 -20.08 -40.85
C SER A 314 -28.52 -20.93 -40.72
N ARG A 315 -29.09 -21.06 -39.52
CA ARG A 315 -30.28 -21.86 -39.22
C ARG A 315 -31.55 -21.01 -39.27
N LEU A 316 -32.48 -21.34 -40.16
CA LEU A 316 -33.76 -20.64 -40.36
C LEU A 316 -34.59 -20.43 -39.08
N PRO A 317 -34.77 -21.40 -38.18
CA PRO A 317 -35.56 -21.18 -36.96
C PRO A 317 -35.07 -20.02 -36.12
N TYR A 318 -33.76 -19.79 -36.03
CA TYR A 318 -33.20 -18.67 -35.26
C TYR A 318 -33.42 -17.30 -35.90
N ARG A 319 -33.55 -17.23 -37.23
CA ARG A 319 -33.88 -15.98 -37.96
C ARG A 319 -35.30 -15.52 -37.72
N GLN A 320 -36.20 -16.41 -37.34
CA GLN A 320 -37.63 -16.11 -37.11
C GLN A 320 -37.91 -15.72 -35.66
N LEU A 321 -36.96 -15.80 -34.80
CA LEU A 321 -37.11 -15.37 -33.41
C LEU A 321 -37.18 -13.84 -33.32
N PRO A 322 -37.88 -13.28 -32.32
CA PRO A 322 -37.77 -11.85 -32.00
C PRO A 322 -36.33 -11.40 -31.82
N VAL A 323 -36.01 -10.15 -32.19
CA VAL A 323 -34.64 -9.61 -32.14
C VAL A 323 -34.04 -9.74 -30.75
N ALA A 324 -34.83 -9.50 -29.69
CA ALA A 324 -34.38 -9.65 -28.31
C ALA A 324 -33.93 -11.11 -27.97
N GLU A 325 -34.61 -12.12 -28.47
CA GLU A 325 -34.21 -13.51 -28.33
C GLU A 325 -32.97 -13.86 -29.15
N GLN A 326 -32.85 -13.27 -30.36
CA GLN A 326 -31.64 -13.41 -31.18
C GLN A 326 -30.41 -12.83 -30.45
N GLU A 327 -30.54 -11.66 -29.82
CA GLU A 327 -29.49 -11.04 -29.04
C GLU A 327 -29.12 -11.86 -27.82
N GLN A 328 -30.11 -12.48 -27.13
CA GLN A 328 -29.84 -13.39 -26.04
C GLN A 328 -29.05 -14.62 -26.50
N LEU A 329 -29.38 -15.19 -27.66
CA LEU A 329 -28.62 -16.30 -28.25
C LEU A 329 -27.15 -15.92 -28.53
N LEU A 330 -26.90 -14.71 -29.05
CA LEU A 330 -25.56 -14.22 -29.31
C LEU A 330 -24.69 -14.14 -28.06
N ARG A 331 -25.28 -13.85 -26.89
CA ARG A 331 -24.59 -13.80 -25.62
C ARG A 331 -24.36 -15.17 -25.00
N THR A 332 -25.29 -16.11 -25.21
CA THR A 332 -25.30 -17.37 -24.43
C THR A 332 -24.70 -18.55 -25.17
N ARG A 333 -24.67 -18.55 -26.48
CA ARG A 333 -24.11 -19.66 -27.29
C ARG A 333 -23.42 -19.20 -28.56
N ARG A 334 -22.49 -20.01 -29.02
CA ARG A 334 -21.83 -19.80 -30.31
C ARG A 334 -22.85 -19.98 -31.45
N MET A 335 -22.99 -18.98 -32.30
CA MET A 335 -23.92 -18.93 -33.43
C MET A 335 -23.12 -19.01 -34.73
N ASP A 336 -23.70 -19.69 -35.73
CA ASP A 336 -23.19 -19.75 -37.09
C ASP A 336 -23.92 -18.73 -37.97
N PHE A 337 -23.14 -18.00 -38.75
CA PHE A 337 -23.64 -17.07 -39.75
C PHE A 337 -23.36 -17.61 -41.16
N ASN A 338 -24.14 -17.22 -42.14
CA ASN A 338 -23.86 -17.61 -43.49
C ASN A 338 -22.52 -17.08 -43.99
N LYS A 339 -21.69 -17.98 -44.54
CA LYS A 339 -20.42 -17.65 -45.15
C LYS A 339 -20.63 -17.35 -46.60
N GLY A 340 -20.47 -16.09 -47.01
CA GLY A 340 -20.55 -15.65 -48.39
C GLY A 340 -21.41 -14.41 -48.58
N ASN A 341 -21.32 -13.81 -49.76
CA ASN A 341 -22.20 -12.68 -50.15
C ASN A 341 -23.53 -13.25 -50.67
N ALA A 342 -24.32 -13.88 -49.78
CA ALA A 342 -25.69 -14.20 -50.13
C ALA A 342 -26.43 -12.89 -50.40
N GLU A 343 -27.18 -12.84 -51.54
CA GLU A 343 -28.01 -11.66 -51.83
C GLU A 343 -28.91 -11.36 -50.64
N GLY A 344 -28.87 -10.11 -50.15
CA GLY A 344 -29.68 -9.67 -49.02
C GLY A 344 -29.07 -9.81 -47.64
N GLU A 345 -27.76 -10.09 -47.49
CA GLU A 345 -27.08 -10.13 -46.18
C GLU A 345 -25.87 -9.19 -46.14
N VAL A 346 -25.76 -8.39 -45.07
CA VAL A 346 -24.70 -7.41 -44.91
C VAL A 346 -23.92 -7.64 -43.60
N PRO A 347 -22.59 -7.50 -43.58
CA PRO A 347 -21.81 -7.56 -42.35
C PRO A 347 -22.23 -6.49 -41.38
N HIS A 348 -22.09 -6.77 -40.03
CA HIS A 348 -22.28 -5.77 -39.01
C HIS A 348 -21.28 -4.62 -39.19
N ALA A 349 -21.76 -3.39 -39.45
CA ALA A 349 -20.92 -2.28 -39.88
C ALA A 349 -19.78 -1.93 -38.91
N THR A 350 -19.99 -2.07 -37.59
CA THR A 350 -19.05 -1.66 -36.59
C THR A 350 -18.13 -2.81 -36.15
N PHE A 351 -18.65 -4.04 -36.00
CA PHE A 351 -17.95 -5.10 -35.26
C PHE A 351 -17.37 -6.20 -36.16
N TYR A 352 -17.88 -6.41 -37.36
CA TYR A 352 -17.45 -7.48 -38.23
C TYR A 352 -15.94 -7.45 -38.50
N GLY A 353 -15.23 -8.56 -38.15
CA GLY A 353 -13.80 -8.70 -38.33
C GLY A 353 -12.91 -7.88 -37.41
N ARG A 354 -13.48 -7.15 -36.41
CA ARG A 354 -12.71 -6.19 -35.57
C ARG A 354 -12.55 -6.60 -34.11
N LEU A 355 -13.19 -7.67 -33.65
CA LEU A 355 -13.20 -8.09 -32.26
C LEU A 355 -12.26 -9.27 -31.96
N LEU A 356 -11.65 -9.88 -33.00
CA LEU A 356 -10.79 -11.06 -32.81
C LEU A 356 -9.57 -10.77 -31.92
N GLY A 357 -9.01 -9.55 -32.00
CA GLY A 357 -7.91 -9.13 -31.11
C GLY A 357 -8.31 -9.17 -29.64
N LEU A 358 -9.49 -8.67 -29.27
CA LEU A 358 -10.04 -8.74 -27.92
C LEU A 358 -10.20 -10.21 -27.45
N VAL A 359 -10.79 -11.06 -28.30
CA VAL A 359 -10.96 -12.49 -27.97
C VAL A 359 -9.63 -13.17 -27.72
N ASN A 360 -8.65 -12.96 -28.59
CA ASN A 360 -7.31 -13.54 -28.47
C ASN A 360 -6.60 -13.07 -27.17
N GLN A 361 -6.77 -11.79 -26.78
CA GLN A 361 -6.23 -11.28 -25.51
C GLN A 361 -6.89 -11.95 -24.31
N ILE A 362 -8.21 -12.11 -24.32
CA ILE A 362 -8.93 -12.81 -23.25
C ILE A 362 -8.46 -14.26 -23.16
N GLU A 363 -8.37 -14.98 -24.27
CA GLU A 363 -7.93 -16.39 -24.30
C GLU A 363 -6.48 -16.56 -23.87
N THR A 364 -5.59 -15.68 -24.31
CA THR A 364 -4.18 -15.71 -23.91
C THR A 364 -4.03 -15.59 -22.39
N ARG A 365 -4.76 -14.67 -21.78
CA ARG A 365 -4.70 -14.46 -20.33
C ARG A 365 -5.44 -15.55 -19.55
N LEU A 366 -6.52 -16.10 -20.06
CA LEU A 366 -7.20 -17.25 -19.47
C LEU A 366 -6.32 -18.51 -19.45
N ASN A 367 -5.37 -18.64 -20.38
CA ASN A 367 -4.44 -19.76 -20.45
C ASN A 367 -3.17 -19.54 -19.62
N ASP A 368 -2.96 -18.34 -19.04
CA ASP A 368 -1.84 -18.03 -18.16
C ASP A 368 -2.29 -18.10 -16.70
N ARG A 369 -1.80 -19.10 -15.96
CA ARG A 369 -2.17 -19.35 -14.55
C ARG A 369 -1.90 -18.17 -13.61
N ARG A 370 -0.98 -17.28 -13.98
CA ARG A 370 -0.68 -16.08 -13.19
C ARG A 370 -1.83 -15.10 -13.13
N TYR A 371 -2.85 -15.26 -14.00
CA TYR A 371 -4.08 -14.47 -14.00
C TYR A 371 -5.25 -15.20 -13.33
N ASP A 372 -5.07 -16.42 -12.78
CA ASP A 372 -6.16 -17.19 -12.16
C ASP A 372 -6.84 -16.42 -11.03
N PHE A 373 -6.08 -15.67 -10.22
CA PHE A 373 -6.62 -14.87 -9.13
C PHE A 373 -7.65 -13.82 -9.60
N LEU A 374 -7.56 -13.40 -10.84
CA LEU A 374 -8.41 -12.38 -11.46
C LEU A 374 -9.49 -13.02 -12.36
N LEU A 375 -9.09 -13.92 -13.24
CA LEU A 375 -9.96 -14.43 -14.32
C LEU A 375 -10.69 -15.72 -13.98
N ARG A 376 -10.18 -16.50 -13.04
CA ARG A 376 -10.76 -17.75 -12.55
C ARG A 376 -11.03 -17.71 -11.04
N PRO A 377 -11.80 -16.72 -10.56
CA PRO A 377 -11.98 -16.50 -9.13
C PRO A 377 -12.60 -17.69 -8.42
N ARG A 378 -13.42 -18.50 -9.10
CA ARG A 378 -14.02 -19.72 -8.53
C ARG A 378 -12.98 -20.80 -8.29
N GLU A 379 -12.13 -21.07 -9.27
CA GLU A 379 -11.06 -22.05 -9.16
C GLU A 379 -10.01 -21.61 -8.13
N GLN A 380 -9.71 -20.33 -8.10
CA GLN A 380 -8.82 -19.73 -7.10
C GLN A 380 -9.39 -19.82 -5.69
N ALA A 381 -10.70 -19.60 -5.52
CA ALA A 381 -11.37 -19.73 -4.24
C ALA A 381 -11.37 -21.16 -3.69
N LEU A 382 -11.32 -22.19 -4.55
CA LEU A 382 -11.13 -23.58 -4.10
C LEU A 382 -9.81 -23.80 -3.36
N ARG A 383 -8.82 -22.96 -3.62
CA ARG A 383 -7.52 -22.92 -2.90
C ARG A 383 -7.61 -22.10 -1.60
N ASN A 384 -8.62 -21.25 -1.48
CA ASN A 384 -8.91 -20.47 -0.29
C ASN A 384 -10.23 -20.92 0.33
N VAL A 385 -10.15 -21.93 1.21
CA VAL A 385 -11.31 -22.61 1.83
C VAL A 385 -12.29 -21.64 2.50
N GLU A 386 -11.82 -20.47 2.90
CA GLU A 386 -12.62 -19.46 3.58
C GLU A 386 -13.59 -18.71 2.64
N ILE A 387 -13.30 -18.67 1.32
CA ILE A 387 -14.12 -17.97 0.31
C ILE A 387 -15.00 -18.93 -0.50
N VAL A 388 -14.64 -20.21 -0.55
CA VAL A 388 -15.37 -21.24 -1.33
C VAL A 388 -16.89 -21.21 -1.21
N PRO A 389 -17.49 -21.02 0.00
CA PRO A 389 -18.94 -21.01 0.12
C PRO A 389 -19.65 -19.94 -0.71
N PHE A 390 -18.94 -18.90 -1.11
CA PHE A 390 -19.50 -17.73 -1.80
C PHE A 390 -19.37 -17.77 -3.33
N LEU A 391 -18.64 -18.75 -3.88
CA LEU A 391 -18.33 -18.84 -5.31
C LEU A 391 -18.79 -20.16 -5.95
N ASN A 392 -19.87 -20.75 -5.46
CA ASN A 392 -20.44 -21.98 -6.01
C ASN A 392 -20.79 -21.81 -7.51
N PRO A 393 -20.45 -22.77 -8.40
CA PRO A 393 -20.76 -22.72 -9.83
C PRO A 393 -22.25 -22.61 -10.18
N GLU A 394 -23.13 -23.12 -9.31
CA GLU A 394 -24.60 -23.09 -9.51
C GLU A 394 -25.25 -21.78 -9.03
N THR A 395 -24.44 -20.84 -8.50
CA THR A 395 -24.93 -19.60 -7.92
C THR A 395 -25.41 -18.65 -9.02
N SER A 396 -26.55 -18.03 -8.82
CA SER A 396 -27.09 -17.02 -9.74
C SER A 396 -26.17 -15.78 -9.82
N PRO A 397 -26.30 -14.95 -10.87
CA PRO A 397 -25.50 -13.73 -11.02
C PRO A 397 -25.60 -12.77 -9.82
N GLY A 398 -26.78 -12.60 -9.24
CA GLY A 398 -26.98 -11.76 -8.05
C GLY A 398 -26.31 -12.33 -6.82
N GLU A 399 -26.45 -13.63 -6.56
CA GLU A 399 -25.75 -14.29 -5.45
C GLU A 399 -24.23 -14.27 -5.64
N ALA A 400 -23.72 -14.46 -6.87
CA ALA A 400 -22.30 -14.33 -7.15
C ALA A 400 -21.78 -12.92 -6.84
N SER A 401 -22.58 -11.88 -7.12
CA SER A 401 -22.25 -10.49 -6.79
C SER A 401 -22.17 -10.24 -5.27
N LYS A 402 -22.97 -10.91 -4.45
CA LYS A 402 -22.93 -10.82 -2.99
C LYS A 402 -21.61 -11.34 -2.39
N SER A 403 -20.83 -12.12 -3.16
CA SER A 403 -19.47 -12.52 -2.76
C SER A 403 -18.50 -11.33 -2.59
N LEU A 404 -18.83 -10.14 -3.10
CA LEU A 404 -18.06 -8.91 -2.87
C LEU A 404 -17.80 -8.66 -1.37
N GLY A 405 -18.79 -8.92 -0.51
CA GLY A 405 -18.62 -8.79 0.93
C GLY A 405 -17.57 -9.74 1.52
N ALA A 406 -17.46 -10.97 1.00
CA ALA A 406 -16.43 -11.93 1.42
C ALA A 406 -15.04 -11.50 0.92
N ILE A 407 -14.96 -10.99 -0.31
CA ILE A 407 -13.72 -10.50 -0.89
C ILE A 407 -13.19 -9.27 -0.13
N ILE A 408 -14.06 -8.34 0.27
CA ILE A 408 -13.68 -7.23 1.15
C ILE A 408 -13.17 -7.74 2.50
N ARG A 409 -13.87 -8.74 3.10
CA ARG A 409 -13.41 -9.37 4.35
C ARG A 409 -12.07 -10.06 4.20
N GLN A 410 -11.76 -10.66 3.05
CA GLN A 410 -10.42 -11.20 2.74
C GLN A 410 -9.35 -10.12 2.88
N PHE A 411 -9.51 -8.97 2.24
CA PHE A 411 -8.54 -7.89 2.31
C PHE A 411 -8.41 -7.29 3.71
N LEU A 412 -9.51 -7.27 4.46
CA LEU A 412 -9.53 -6.83 5.85
C LEU A 412 -9.12 -7.93 6.85
N GLY A 413 -8.72 -9.12 6.38
CA GLY A 413 -8.35 -10.23 7.25
C GLY A 413 -9.50 -10.69 8.18
N ARG A 414 -10.76 -10.70 7.70
CA ARG A 414 -11.95 -10.95 8.52
C ARG A 414 -12.83 -12.08 8.00
N LEU A 415 -12.25 -13.03 7.33
CA LEU A 415 -13.04 -14.16 6.81
C LEU A 415 -13.58 -15.05 7.95
N ASN A 416 -12.72 -15.66 8.75
CA ASN A 416 -13.11 -16.52 9.86
C ASN A 416 -12.73 -15.94 11.22
N THR A 417 -11.50 -15.51 11.36
CA THR A 417 -10.98 -14.86 12.57
C THR A 417 -10.50 -13.47 12.21
N ARG A 418 -10.57 -12.55 13.18
CA ARG A 418 -10.05 -11.20 12.96
C ARG A 418 -8.53 -11.23 12.91
N LYS A 419 -7.97 -10.80 11.79
CA LYS A 419 -6.54 -10.51 11.61
C LYS A 419 -6.34 -9.00 11.61
N ASN A 420 -5.23 -8.55 12.15
CA ASN A 420 -4.91 -7.13 12.28
C ASN A 420 -4.03 -6.63 11.12
N LEU A 421 -3.28 -7.55 10.49
CA LEU A 421 -2.44 -7.30 9.33
C LEU A 421 -2.83 -8.26 8.21
N THR A 422 -3.02 -7.71 7.02
CA THR A 422 -3.13 -8.49 5.78
C THR A 422 -1.96 -8.12 4.89
N ILE A 423 -1.09 -9.08 4.59
CA ILE A 423 0.01 -8.92 3.64
C ILE A 423 -0.47 -9.44 2.28
N ILE A 424 -0.40 -8.59 1.27
CA ILE A 424 -0.72 -8.93 -0.12
C ILE A 424 0.61 -9.02 -0.86
N ASP A 425 1.08 -10.23 -1.06
CA ASP A 425 2.30 -10.53 -1.81
C ASP A 425 2.03 -10.41 -3.32
N LEU A 426 2.59 -9.37 -3.91
CA LEU A 426 2.47 -9.06 -5.33
C LEU A 426 3.61 -9.67 -6.16
N SER A 427 4.61 -10.27 -5.52
CA SER A 427 5.84 -10.73 -6.17
C SER A 427 5.64 -11.88 -7.16
N GLY A 428 4.52 -12.62 -7.04
CA GLY A 428 4.10 -13.69 -7.96
C GLY A 428 3.24 -13.20 -9.12
N LEU A 429 2.75 -11.95 -9.08
CA LEU A 429 1.85 -11.43 -10.10
C LEU A 429 2.59 -10.89 -11.31
N PRO A 430 2.02 -10.98 -12.54
CA PRO A 430 2.56 -10.32 -13.71
C PRO A 430 2.62 -8.79 -13.51
N PHE A 431 3.72 -8.18 -13.98
CA PHE A 431 3.95 -6.74 -13.77
C PHE A 431 2.82 -5.85 -14.33
N ASP A 432 2.20 -6.25 -15.44
CA ASP A 432 1.13 -5.51 -16.11
C ASP A 432 -0.20 -5.47 -15.30
N VAL A 433 -0.38 -6.38 -14.33
CA VAL A 433 -1.58 -6.40 -13.47
C VAL A 433 -1.32 -5.91 -12.05
N VAL A 434 -0.08 -5.70 -11.64
CA VAL A 434 0.24 -5.16 -10.29
C VAL A 434 -0.44 -3.83 -10.06
N ASP A 435 -0.30 -2.89 -11.00
CA ASP A 435 -0.94 -1.57 -10.92
C ASP A 435 -2.46 -1.66 -10.74
N ILE A 436 -3.12 -2.49 -11.55
CA ILE A 436 -4.57 -2.68 -11.49
C ILE A 436 -4.99 -3.39 -10.20
N THR A 437 -4.21 -4.37 -9.73
CA THR A 437 -4.46 -5.07 -8.47
C THR A 437 -4.43 -4.10 -7.29
N VAL A 438 -3.38 -3.28 -7.19
CA VAL A 438 -3.26 -2.24 -6.16
C VAL A 438 -4.39 -1.23 -6.27
N ALA A 439 -4.72 -0.76 -7.49
CA ALA A 439 -5.80 0.17 -7.75
C ALA A 439 -7.15 -0.37 -7.26
N THR A 440 -7.51 -1.57 -7.72
CA THR A 440 -8.82 -2.18 -7.43
C THR A 440 -8.99 -2.43 -5.94
N ILE A 441 -7.97 -2.97 -5.25
CA ILE A 441 -8.03 -3.22 -3.80
C ILE A 441 -8.10 -1.89 -3.04
N THR A 442 -7.26 -0.92 -3.37
CA THR A 442 -7.26 0.41 -2.74
C THR A 442 -8.62 1.09 -2.86
N ARG A 443 -9.18 1.14 -4.08
CA ARG A 443 -10.48 1.71 -4.37
C ARG A 443 -11.59 0.98 -3.62
N THR A 444 -11.61 -0.34 -3.66
CA THR A 444 -12.62 -1.16 -2.98
C THR A 444 -12.63 -0.91 -1.48
N LEU A 445 -11.46 -0.83 -0.85
CA LEU A 445 -11.35 -0.56 0.58
C LEU A 445 -11.73 0.89 0.93
N PHE A 446 -11.34 1.84 0.09
CA PHE A 446 -11.77 3.24 0.25
C PHE A 446 -13.30 3.36 0.15
N ASP A 447 -13.90 2.78 -0.89
CA ASP A 447 -15.35 2.85 -1.13
C ASP A 447 -16.11 2.11 -0.02
N PHE A 448 -15.58 1.02 0.54
CA PHE A 448 -16.16 0.35 1.70
C PHE A 448 -16.35 1.30 2.89
N ASN A 449 -15.33 2.09 3.24
CA ASN A 449 -15.45 3.08 4.33
C ASN A 449 -16.21 4.34 3.89
N PHE A 450 -16.16 4.71 2.62
CA PHE A 450 -16.91 5.85 2.08
C PHE A 450 -18.43 5.64 2.26
N TRP A 451 -18.92 4.44 1.91
CA TRP A 451 -20.34 4.07 2.03
C TRP A 451 -20.75 3.67 3.45
N ALA A 452 -19.81 3.37 4.32
CA ALA A 452 -20.12 3.00 5.71
C ALA A 452 -20.67 4.20 6.51
N PRO A 453 -21.71 4.00 7.33
CA PRO A 453 -22.14 5.00 8.32
C PRO A 453 -20.98 5.42 9.25
N PRO A 454 -20.89 6.69 9.69
CA PRO A 454 -19.75 7.19 10.44
C PRO A 454 -19.39 6.40 11.71
N ASP A 455 -20.38 5.89 12.42
CA ASP A 455 -20.28 5.15 13.68
C ASP A 455 -19.79 3.70 13.53
N VAL A 456 -19.86 3.14 12.31
CA VAL A 456 -19.34 1.79 12.02
C VAL A 456 -18.08 1.80 11.16
N ARG A 457 -17.58 2.98 10.77
CA ARG A 457 -16.32 3.11 10.04
C ARG A 457 -15.17 2.56 10.86
N GLN A 458 -14.34 1.78 10.21
CA GLN A 458 -13.17 1.20 10.86
C GLN A 458 -11.91 1.77 10.22
N PRO A 459 -11.07 2.48 11.00
CA PRO A 459 -9.84 3.04 10.47
C PRO A 459 -8.88 1.92 10.07
N PHE A 460 -8.22 2.09 8.90
CA PHE A 460 -7.16 1.21 8.43
C PHE A 460 -6.09 1.96 7.67
N VAL A 461 -4.91 1.35 7.63
CA VAL A 461 -3.74 1.89 6.95
C VAL A 461 -3.38 0.99 5.76
N LEU A 462 -3.24 1.59 4.60
CA LEU A 462 -2.74 0.94 3.38
C LEU A 462 -1.25 1.25 3.25
N VAL A 463 -0.41 0.23 3.32
CA VAL A 463 1.05 0.37 3.22
C VAL A 463 1.49 -0.02 1.82
N TYR A 464 2.15 0.88 1.13
CA TYR A 464 2.61 0.73 -0.25
C TYR A 464 4.13 0.62 -0.26
N GLU A 465 4.66 -0.63 -0.32
CA GLU A 465 6.11 -0.88 -0.38
C GLU A 465 6.62 -0.66 -1.79
N GLU A 466 7.83 -0.08 -1.89
CA GLU A 466 8.48 0.31 -3.15
C GLU A 466 7.52 1.03 -4.12
N ALA A 467 6.80 1.99 -3.57
CA ALA A 467 5.67 2.67 -4.18
C ALA A 467 5.99 3.33 -5.54
N HIS A 468 7.26 3.66 -5.81
CA HIS A 468 7.70 4.23 -7.10
C HIS A 468 7.44 3.30 -8.30
N ASN A 469 7.23 2.00 -8.07
CA ASN A 469 6.92 1.05 -9.14
C ASN A 469 5.51 1.24 -9.72
N TYR A 470 4.53 1.70 -8.91
CA TYR A 470 3.14 1.79 -9.31
C TYR A 470 2.44 3.12 -8.95
N LEU A 471 3.14 4.06 -8.26
CA LEU A 471 2.66 5.41 -7.98
C LEU A 471 3.53 6.51 -8.64
N PRO A 472 3.85 6.42 -9.94
CA PRO A 472 4.83 7.29 -10.57
C PRO A 472 4.35 8.75 -10.66
N ARG A 473 5.31 9.68 -10.59
CA ARG A 473 5.08 11.12 -10.68
C ARG A 473 4.51 11.56 -12.04
N ARG A 474 4.96 10.91 -13.12
CA ARG A 474 4.57 11.25 -14.50
C ARG A 474 4.00 10.03 -15.19
N ASP A 475 3.01 10.25 -16.03
CA ASP A 475 2.53 9.22 -16.92
C ASP A 475 3.62 8.88 -17.94
N ARG A 476 4.03 7.63 -17.96
CA ARG A 476 4.98 7.09 -18.96
C ARG A 476 4.26 6.67 -20.25
N GLY A 477 3.20 7.39 -20.63
CA GLY A 477 2.35 7.07 -21.78
C GLY A 477 1.31 5.97 -21.52
N VAL A 478 1.21 5.50 -20.26
CA VAL A 478 0.22 4.50 -19.82
C VAL A 478 -0.41 5.01 -18.53
N THR A 479 -1.73 5.01 -18.46
CA THR A 479 -2.48 5.36 -17.24
C THR A 479 -2.11 4.42 -16.10
N MET A 480 -1.79 4.98 -14.94
CA MET A 480 -1.46 4.25 -13.72
C MET A 480 -2.62 4.37 -12.74
N PHE A 481 -3.47 3.37 -12.71
CA PHE A 481 -4.71 3.34 -11.91
C PHE A 481 -4.43 3.35 -10.40
N ALA A 482 -3.36 2.67 -9.96
CA ALA A 482 -2.95 2.69 -8.55
C ALA A 482 -2.66 4.12 -8.09
N ARG A 483 -1.96 4.92 -8.90
CA ARG A 483 -1.69 6.32 -8.57
C ARG A 483 -2.99 7.11 -8.35
N GLU A 484 -3.95 6.99 -9.27
CA GLU A 484 -5.22 7.71 -9.16
C GLU A 484 -6.01 7.30 -7.91
N ALA A 485 -6.05 5.99 -7.61
CA ALA A 485 -6.72 5.46 -6.42
C ALA A 485 -6.05 5.95 -5.12
N VAL A 486 -4.70 5.93 -5.06
CA VAL A 486 -3.96 6.38 -3.88
C VAL A 486 -3.99 7.90 -3.73
N GLU A 487 -3.98 8.67 -4.83
CA GLU A 487 -4.19 10.12 -4.77
C GLU A 487 -5.57 10.49 -4.20
N LYS A 488 -6.62 9.72 -4.53
CA LYS A 488 -7.94 9.88 -3.92
C LYS A 488 -7.90 9.61 -2.41
N VAL A 489 -7.23 8.52 -1.99
CA VAL A 489 -7.00 8.23 -0.57
C VAL A 489 -6.23 9.36 0.10
N ALA A 490 -5.16 9.87 -0.52
CA ALA A 490 -4.36 10.95 0.03
C ALA A 490 -5.16 12.25 0.25
N LYS A 491 -6.05 12.60 -0.69
CA LYS A 491 -6.88 13.81 -0.63
C LYS A 491 -8.08 13.68 0.34
N GLU A 492 -8.69 12.51 0.42
CA GLU A 492 -10.00 12.35 1.06
C GLU A 492 -10.02 11.31 2.18
N GLY A 493 -9.07 10.37 2.20
CA GLY A 493 -9.07 9.19 3.08
C GLY A 493 -9.20 9.50 4.56
N ARG A 494 -8.59 10.60 5.01
CA ARG A 494 -8.66 11.06 6.41
C ARG A 494 -10.10 11.17 6.93
N LYS A 495 -11.04 11.61 6.09
CA LYS A 495 -12.45 11.80 6.49
C LYS A 495 -13.17 10.47 6.68
N TYR A 496 -12.68 9.42 6.02
CA TYR A 496 -13.30 8.10 5.99
C TYR A 496 -12.50 7.05 6.78
N GLY A 497 -11.44 7.47 7.52
CA GLY A 497 -10.61 6.56 8.30
C GLY A 497 -9.67 5.70 7.45
N VAL A 498 -9.31 6.15 6.24
CA VAL A 498 -8.37 5.46 5.36
C VAL A 498 -7.08 6.26 5.29
N SER A 499 -5.98 5.65 5.71
CA SER A 499 -4.65 6.28 5.64
C SER A 499 -3.72 5.50 4.72
N ALA A 500 -2.77 6.23 4.11
CA ALA A 500 -1.70 5.68 3.29
C ALA A 500 -0.36 5.80 4.02
N MET A 501 0.44 4.73 3.98
CA MET A 501 1.87 4.76 4.30
C MET A 501 2.65 4.40 3.05
N VAL A 502 3.42 5.35 2.54
CA VAL A 502 4.20 5.21 1.30
C VAL A 502 5.65 4.94 1.65
N VAL A 503 6.18 3.81 1.21
CA VAL A 503 7.58 3.42 1.42
C VAL A 503 8.30 3.42 0.08
N THR A 504 9.38 4.18 -0.05
CA THR A 504 10.10 4.31 -1.33
C THR A 504 11.58 4.60 -1.18
N GLN A 505 12.37 4.07 -2.10
CA GLN A 505 13.79 4.44 -2.26
C GLN A 505 13.99 5.57 -3.27
N ARG A 506 12.96 5.95 -4.04
CA ARG A 506 13.01 6.97 -5.09
C ARG A 506 11.87 7.98 -4.95
N PRO A 507 11.94 8.86 -3.94
CA PRO A 507 10.87 9.84 -3.71
C PRO A 507 10.64 10.77 -4.91
N SER A 508 11.67 11.11 -5.69
CA SER A 508 11.56 11.95 -6.89
C SER A 508 10.69 11.33 -8.00
N GLU A 509 10.50 10.01 -7.99
CA GLU A 509 9.65 9.28 -8.94
C GLU A 509 8.19 9.16 -8.47
N ILE A 510 7.86 9.51 -7.22
CA ILE A 510 6.51 9.41 -6.64
C ILE A 510 5.67 10.66 -6.95
N SER A 511 4.35 10.45 -7.10
CA SER A 511 3.37 11.53 -7.23
C SER A 511 3.52 12.59 -6.12
N GLU A 512 3.67 13.84 -6.52
CA GLU A 512 3.78 14.98 -5.61
C GLU A 512 2.50 15.17 -4.79
N THR A 513 1.36 14.89 -5.39
CA THR A 513 0.06 14.93 -4.71
C THR A 513 0.04 13.99 -3.51
N ILE A 514 0.60 12.78 -3.63
CA ILE A 514 0.62 11.81 -2.54
C ILE A 514 1.59 12.26 -1.44
N LEU A 515 2.84 12.57 -1.79
CA LEU A 515 3.86 12.92 -0.79
C LEU A 515 3.56 14.23 -0.06
N SER A 516 2.97 15.23 -0.72
CA SER A 516 2.57 16.49 -0.08
C SER A 516 1.44 16.35 0.95
N GLN A 517 0.69 15.24 0.90
CA GLN A 517 -0.34 14.93 1.89
C GLN A 517 0.19 14.10 3.07
N CYS A 518 1.44 13.64 3.02
CA CYS A 518 2.09 12.93 4.12
C CYS A 518 2.61 13.92 5.16
N ASN A 519 1.90 14.07 6.27
CA ASN A 519 2.29 14.99 7.34
C ASN A 519 3.36 14.42 8.27
N SER A 520 3.54 13.10 8.31
CA SER A 520 4.60 12.44 9.05
C SER A 520 5.57 11.77 8.09
N MET A 521 6.84 12.06 8.22
CA MET A 521 7.87 11.52 7.36
C MET A 521 9.03 10.94 8.18
N VAL A 522 9.49 9.76 7.77
CA VAL A 522 10.72 9.14 8.23
C VAL A 522 11.73 9.21 7.10
N LEU A 523 12.69 10.12 7.24
CA LEU A 523 13.72 10.39 6.24
C LEU A 523 15.01 9.68 6.64
N MET A 524 15.36 8.64 5.95
CA MET A 524 16.57 7.85 6.19
C MET A 524 17.68 8.27 5.21
N ARG A 525 18.85 7.63 5.31
CA ARG A 525 20.00 7.95 4.45
C ARG A 525 19.60 8.03 2.98
N MET A 526 19.95 9.15 2.34
CA MET A 526 19.62 9.48 0.94
C MET A 526 20.80 10.17 0.29
N ASN A 527 21.38 9.57 -0.75
CA ASN A 527 22.60 10.04 -1.40
C ASN A 527 22.33 10.74 -2.74
N ASN A 528 21.20 10.42 -3.40
CA ASN A 528 20.87 11.00 -4.70
C ASN A 528 20.43 12.45 -4.53
N PRO A 529 21.11 13.44 -5.20
CA PRO A 529 20.74 14.85 -5.11
C PRO A 529 19.31 15.14 -5.62
N ASP A 530 18.86 14.50 -6.69
CA ASP A 530 17.51 14.70 -7.25
C ASP A 530 16.41 14.31 -6.24
N ASP A 531 16.64 13.22 -5.50
CA ASP A 531 15.74 12.77 -4.45
C ASP A 531 15.75 13.74 -3.25
N GLN A 532 16.95 14.22 -2.85
CA GLN A 532 17.08 15.22 -1.79
C GLN A 532 16.36 16.51 -2.15
N ASP A 533 16.60 17.04 -3.35
CA ASP A 533 15.97 18.28 -3.84
C ASP A 533 14.45 18.13 -3.92
N TYR A 534 13.98 16.95 -4.31
CA TYR A 534 12.55 16.68 -4.35
C TYR A 534 11.93 16.64 -2.95
N VAL A 535 12.55 15.91 -2.03
CA VAL A 535 12.10 15.85 -0.62
C VAL A 535 12.14 17.24 0.00
N ALA A 536 13.18 18.04 -0.27
CA ALA A 536 13.31 19.42 0.22
C ALA A 536 12.17 20.33 -0.25
N ARG A 537 11.55 20.06 -1.41
CA ARG A 537 10.38 20.80 -1.89
C ARG A 537 9.07 20.38 -1.25
N VAL A 538 8.97 19.08 -0.91
CA VAL A 538 7.74 18.52 -0.30
C VAL A 538 7.68 18.78 1.20
N VAL A 539 8.83 18.77 1.85
CA VAL A 539 8.96 19.06 3.28
C VAL A 539 8.78 20.56 3.52
N SER A 540 8.17 20.95 4.64
CA SER A 540 8.03 22.36 4.99
C SER A 540 9.37 23.07 5.06
N ASP A 541 9.41 24.36 4.71
CA ASP A 541 10.64 25.18 4.65
C ASP A 541 11.48 25.07 5.93
N GLN A 542 10.81 24.96 7.09
CA GLN A 542 11.43 24.76 8.41
C GLN A 542 12.35 23.54 8.48
N PHE A 543 12.20 22.51 7.63
CA PHE A 543 12.96 21.24 7.73
C PHE A 543 13.93 21.04 6.55
N ARG A 544 13.99 21.97 5.60
CA ARG A 544 14.86 21.84 4.41
C ARG A 544 16.33 21.68 4.75
N SER A 545 16.80 22.37 5.78
CA SER A 545 18.19 22.27 6.21
C SER A 545 18.60 20.89 6.71
N LEU A 546 17.63 20.07 7.19
CA LEU A 546 17.88 18.71 7.65
C LEU A 546 18.22 17.75 6.51
N ILE A 547 17.73 18.04 5.31
CA ILE A 547 17.93 17.18 4.14
C ILE A 547 19.40 17.03 3.80
N SER A 548 20.20 18.10 3.98
CA SER A 548 21.65 18.07 3.73
C SER A 548 22.42 17.09 4.63
N LEU A 549 21.82 16.65 5.73
CA LEU A 549 22.43 15.69 6.67
C LEU A 549 22.14 14.24 6.30
N LEU A 550 21.13 13.96 5.45
CA LEU A 550 20.72 12.61 5.09
C LEU A 550 21.83 11.72 4.51
N PRO A 551 22.77 12.24 3.66
CA PRO A 551 23.85 11.40 3.13
C PRO A 551 24.78 10.83 4.21
N SER A 552 24.95 11.55 5.34
CA SER A 552 25.84 11.17 6.42
C SER A 552 25.26 10.20 7.45
N MET A 553 23.98 9.83 7.31
CA MET A 553 23.30 8.94 8.25
C MET A 553 23.76 7.50 8.13
N LYS A 554 23.77 6.80 9.26
CA LYS A 554 24.03 5.36 9.33
C LYS A 554 22.79 4.57 8.89
N PRO A 555 22.95 3.31 8.45
CA PRO A 555 21.82 2.40 8.31
C PRO A 555 21.01 2.29 9.61
N GLY A 556 19.69 2.32 9.52
CA GLY A 556 18.81 2.30 10.69
C GLY A 556 18.66 3.65 11.40
N GLU A 557 19.29 4.70 10.91
CA GLU A 557 19.16 6.06 11.42
C GLU A 557 18.32 6.91 10.47
N GLY A 558 17.47 7.77 11.02
CA GLY A 558 16.61 8.66 10.22
C GLY A 558 16.14 9.88 11.00
N PHE A 559 15.67 10.88 10.27
CA PHE A 559 14.87 11.97 10.85
C PHE A 559 13.40 11.62 10.84
N ILE A 560 12.76 11.75 11.99
CA ILE A 560 11.31 11.74 12.10
C ILE A 560 10.86 13.19 12.17
N ILE A 561 10.03 13.58 11.21
CA ILE A 561 9.51 14.93 11.09
C ILE A 561 7.99 14.89 10.88
N GLY A 562 7.35 16.01 11.16
CA GLY A 562 5.91 16.14 10.97
C GLY A 562 5.14 16.33 12.27
N ASP A 563 3.81 16.26 12.20
CA ASP A 563 2.92 16.57 13.33
C ASP A 563 2.94 15.51 14.43
N SER A 564 3.46 14.32 14.14
CA SER A 564 3.50 13.19 15.08
C SER A 564 4.59 13.27 16.13
N VAL A 565 5.56 14.19 15.98
CA VAL A 565 6.65 14.43 16.93
C VAL A 565 6.70 15.90 17.30
N LEU A 566 7.16 16.26 18.49
CA LEU A 566 7.20 17.66 18.94
C LEU A 566 8.22 18.50 18.14
N MET A 567 9.31 17.88 17.74
CA MET A 567 10.40 18.50 16.97
C MET A 567 11.01 17.49 16.00
N PRO A 568 11.77 17.91 14.98
CA PRO A 568 12.54 16.99 14.16
C PRO A 568 13.47 16.14 15.02
N MET A 569 13.36 14.81 14.95
CA MET A 569 14.12 13.92 15.81
C MET A 569 15.03 13.03 14.98
N ARG A 570 16.35 13.21 15.15
CA ARG A 570 17.34 12.28 14.65
C ARG A 570 17.27 11.01 15.48
N THR A 571 16.79 9.92 14.91
CA THR A 571 16.40 8.72 15.62
C THR A 571 17.21 7.52 15.13
N LEU A 572 17.76 6.75 16.06
CA LEU A 572 18.21 5.39 15.81
C LEU A 572 16.99 4.48 15.99
N ILE A 573 16.49 3.94 14.88
CA ILE A 573 15.29 3.10 14.88
C ILE A 573 15.59 1.77 15.58
N ASP A 574 14.75 1.37 16.52
CA ASP A 574 14.87 0.07 17.16
C ASP A 574 14.56 -1.06 16.19
N LEU A 575 15.27 -2.16 16.33
CA LEU A 575 14.99 -3.34 15.54
C LEU A 575 13.61 -3.93 15.93
N PRO A 576 12.80 -4.36 14.95
CA PRO A 576 11.59 -5.12 15.23
C PRO A 576 11.96 -6.50 15.80
N PRO A 577 10.99 -7.22 16.40
CA PRO A 577 11.22 -8.56 16.92
C PRO A 577 11.79 -9.54 15.89
N ARG A 578 11.44 -9.34 14.61
CA ARG A 578 11.95 -10.11 13.47
C ARG A 578 12.15 -9.21 12.27
N LEU A 579 13.18 -9.52 11.51
CA LEU A 579 13.57 -8.75 10.33
C LEU A 579 12.82 -9.26 9.07
N PRO A 580 12.45 -8.34 8.15
CA PRO A 580 12.03 -8.73 6.81
C PRO A 580 13.21 -9.37 6.05
N ARG A 581 12.91 -10.17 5.04
CA ARG A 581 13.95 -10.76 4.16
C ARG A 581 14.34 -9.79 3.05
N SER A 582 14.83 -8.62 3.43
CA SER A 582 15.23 -7.54 2.52
C SER A 582 16.74 -7.48 2.27
N GLY A 583 17.50 -8.50 2.70
CA GLY A 583 18.95 -8.53 2.55
C GLY A 583 19.39 -8.97 1.15
N ASP A 584 20.41 -8.29 0.61
CA ASP A 584 21.08 -8.71 -0.60
C ASP A 584 21.72 -10.10 -0.42
N VAL A 585 21.79 -10.83 -1.51
CA VAL A 585 22.50 -12.13 -1.55
C VAL A 585 23.98 -11.87 -1.29
N ASP A 586 24.54 -12.48 -0.26
CA ASP A 586 25.97 -12.39 0.04
C ASP A 586 26.76 -13.29 -0.94
N PHE A 587 27.06 -12.72 -2.12
CA PHE A 587 27.78 -13.40 -3.17
C PHE A 587 29.13 -13.96 -2.70
N PHE A 588 29.90 -13.16 -1.95
CA PHE A 588 31.23 -13.57 -1.50
C PHE A 588 31.17 -14.74 -0.55
N LYS A 589 30.23 -14.71 0.40
CA LYS A 589 30.00 -15.81 1.32
C LYS A 589 29.58 -17.08 0.57
N LEU A 590 28.59 -16.96 -0.30
CA LEU A 590 28.07 -18.10 -1.08
C LEU A 590 29.12 -18.67 -2.05
N TRP A 591 29.91 -17.81 -2.72
CA TRP A 591 30.99 -18.26 -3.56
C TRP A 591 32.15 -18.91 -2.76
N SER A 592 32.35 -18.49 -1.51
CA SER A 592 33.39 -19.05 -0.64
C SER A 592 32.98 -20.36 0.02
N THR A 593 31.71 -20.46 0.45
CA THR A 593 31.19 -21.65 1.16
C THR A 593 30.54 -22.67 0.26
N GLY A 594 30.25 -22.30 -0.99
CA GLY A 594 29.39 -23.04 -1.90
C GLY A 594 27.90 -22.95 -1.53
N THR A 595 27.03 -23.15 -2.49
CA THR A 595 25.61 -23.41 -2.31
C THR A 595 25.36 -24.91 -2.48
N GLN A 596 24.34 -25.44 -1.83
CA GLN A 596 23.83 -26.74 -2.24
C GLN A 596 23.42 -26.64 -3.71
N GLU A 597 23.95 -27.54 -4.55
CA GLU A 597 23.46 -27.65 -5.92
C GLU A 597 21.98 -28.00 -5.87
N GLY A 598 21.15 -27.07 -6.36
CA GLY A 598 19.73 -27.33 -6.51
C GLY A 598 19.53 -28.39 -7.60
N ASP A 599 18.55 -29.25 -7.45
CA ASP A 599 18.09 -30.13 -8.51
C ASP A 599 17.57 -29.28 -9.67
N VAL A 600 18.37 -29.19 -10.73
CA VAL A 600 18.08 -28.37 -11.92
C VAL A 600 16.76 -28.81 -12.56
N GLU A 601 16.51 -30.12 -12.61
CA GLU A 601 15.28 -30.70 -13.17
C GLU A 601 14.06 -30.23 -12.35
N GLN A 602 14.16 -30.22 -11.02
CA GLN A 602 13.10 -29.72 -10.16
C GLN A 602 12.89 -28.22 -10.33
N ILE A 603 13.96 -27.45 -10.48
CA ILE A 603 13.87 -25.99 -10.72
C ILE A 603 13.20 -25.72 -12.07
N VAL A 604 13.56 -26.52 -13.10
CA VAL A 604 12.96 -26.43 -14.44
C VAL A 604 11.48 -26.83 -14.40
N ASP A 605 11.11 -27.86 -13.63
CA ASP A 605 9.70 -28.24 -13.44
C ASP A 605 8.89 -27.12 -12.76
N HIS A 606 9.43 -26.49 -11.71
CA HIS A 606 8.82 -25.32 -11.09
C HIS A 606 8.65 -24.17 -12.10
N TRP A 607 9.66 -23.93 -12.95
CA TRP A 607 9.60 -22.89 -13.98
C TRP A 607 8.51 -23.19 -15.03
N TRP A 608 8.45 -24.44 -15.52
CA TRP A 608 7.41 -24.84 -16.46
C TRP A 608 6.00 -24.71 -15.89
N ARG A 609 5.84 -25.02 -14.60
CA ARG A 609 4.57 -24.86 -13.89
C ARG A 609 4.30 -23.43 -13.45
N GLN A 610 5.27 -22.53 -13.62
CA GLN A 610 5.24 -21.15 -13.11
C GLN A 610 4.95 -21.11 -11.60
N GLU A 611 5.41 -22.10 -10.84
CA GLU A 611 5.30 -22.23 -9.40
C GLU A 611 6.64 -21.87 -8.76
N ARG A 612 6.69 -20.82 -7.93
CA ARG A 612 7.89 -20.56 -7.12
C ARG A 612 8.12 -21.70 -6.15
N ALA A 613 9.39 -22.09 -5.97
CA ALA A 613 9.80 -23.03 -4.94
C ALA A 613 9.31 -22.55 -3.56
N ARG A 614 8.74 -23.45 -2.77
CA ARG A 614 8.22 -23.13 -1.43
C ARG A 614 9.35 -22.63 -0.56
N ILE A 615 9.23 -21.45 -0.02
CA ILE A 615 10.12 -20.93 1.01
C ILE A 615 9.68 -21.57 2.33
N ASN A 616 10.35 -22.67 2.70
CA ASN A 616 10.14 -23.48 3.92
C ASN A 616 8.83 -24.27 4.02
N GLY A 617 8.98 -25.55 4.19
CA GLY A 617 8.12 -26.72 4.36
C GLY A 617 6.74 -26.68 5.02
N SER A 618 6.11 -25.56 5.27
CA SER A 618 4.85 -25.47 6.02
C SER A 618 3.56 -25.33 5.18
N ASP A 619 3.67 -25.10 3.85
CA ASP A 619 2.51 -25.08 2.96
C ASP A 619 2.14 -26.49 2.41
N ALA A 620 2.36 -27.54 3.19
CA ALA A 620 1.91 -28.87 2.88
C ALA A 620 0.40 -29.04 3.11
N GLN A 621 -0.42 -28.30 2.37
CA GLN A 621 -1.75 -28.81 2.07
C GLN A 621 -1.61 -29.73 0.86
N PRO A 622 -2.18 -30.97 0.91
CA PRO A 622 -2.12 -31.88 -0.20
C PRO A 622 -2.76 -31.21 -1.41
N THR A 623 -2.00 -31.08 -2.51
CA THR A 623 -2.59 -30.78 -3.81
C THR A 623 -3.57 -31.89 -4.11
N ALA A 624 -4.85 -31.68 -3.81
CA ALA A 624 -5.89 -32.47 -4.42
C ALA A 624 -5.68 -32.33 -5.94
N LYS A 625 -5.39 -33.42 -6.63
CA LYS A 625 -5.33 -33.43 -8.08
C LYS A 625 -6.65 -32.81 -8.54
N LEU A 626 -6.55 -31.66 -9.21
CA LEU A 626 -7.70 -31.08 -9.88
C LEU A 626 -8.30 -32.16 -10.79
N PRO A 627 -9.59 -32.49 -10.69
CA PRO A 627 -10.20 -33.37 -11.66
C PRO A 627 -10.03 -32.73 -13.04
N THR A 628 -9.56 -33.52 -14.00
CA THR A 628 -9.48 -33.09 -15.40
C THR A 628 -10.88 -32.80 -15.91
N THR A 629 -11.01 -31.89 -16.87
CA THR A 629 -12.28 -31.47 -17.49
C THR A 629 -13.16 -32.65 -17.94
N ASP A 630 -12.55 -33.81 -18.24
CA ASP A 630 -13.22 -35.05 -18.60
C ASP A 630 -13.83 -35.82 -17.41
N GLU A 631 -13.36 -35.59 -16.19
CA GLU A 631 -13.92 -36.21 -14.98
C GLU A 631 -15.17 -35.48 -14.46
N ILE A 632 -15.36 -34.22 -14.84
CA ILE A 632 -16.55 -33.42 -14.49
C ILE A 632 -17.74 -33.75 -15.41
N ALA A 633 -17.49 -34.33 -16.59
CA ALA A 633 -18.50 -34.65 -17.61
C ALA A 633 -19.08 -36.09 -17.51
N ALA A 634 -18.58 -36.95 -16.61
CA ALA A 634 -19.06 -38.32 -16.49
C ALA A 634 -20.19 -38.41 -15.44
N PRO A 635 -21.31 -39.09 -15.74
CA PRO A 635 -22.40 -39.32 -14.75
C PRO A 635 -21.86 -40.19 -13.61
N PRO A 636 -22.31 -39.99 -12.37
CA PRO A 636 -21.74 -40.62 -11.18
C PRO A 636 -21.88 -42.16 -11.25
N LYS A 637 -20.77 -42.86 -11.34
CA LYS A 637 -20.73 -44.29 -11.04
C LYS A 637 -21.03 -44.48 -9.55
N LYS A 638 -22.06 -45.25 -9.25
CA LYS A 638 -22.39 -45.69 -7.90
C LYS A 638 -21.14 -46.26 -7.22
N ALA A 639 -20.55 -45.52 -6.31
CA ALA A 639 -19.48 -45.98 -5.44
C ALA A 639 -20.09 -46.34 -4.08
N ALA A 640 -19.63 -47.47 -3.53
CA ALA A 640 -20.02 -48.01 -2.25
C ALA A 640 -19.73 -47.01 -1.12
N ALA A 641 -20.62 -46.96 -0.14
CA ALA A 641 -20.60 -46.09 1.01
C ALA A 641 -19.29 -46.12 1.81
N ALA A 642 -18.71 -44.95 2.04
CA ALA A 642 -17.73 -44.71 3.09
C ALA A 642 -18.21 -43.57 4.00
N PRO A 643 -17.98 -43.64 5.31
CA PRO A 643 -18.73 -42.89 6.32
C PRO A 643 -18.10 -41.55 6.68
N GLN A 644 -18.30 -40.53 5.86
CA GLN A 644 -17.94 -39.15 6.18
C GLN A 644 -19.02 -38.08 5.92
N THR A 645 -20.16 -38.48 5.41
CA THR A 645 -21.30 -37.61 5.14
C THR A 645 -22.07 -37.19 6.41
N ASP A 646 -21.91 -37.91 7.51
CA ASP A 646 -22.65 -37.65 8.74
C ASP A 646 -22.23 -36.38 9.50
N ARG A 647 -20.96 -35.99 9.44
CA ARG A 647 -20.49 -34.80 10.19
C ARG A 647 -20.92 -33.47 9.57
N VAL A 648 -21.01 -33.39 8.26
CA VAL A 648 -21.43 -32.15 7.57
C VAL A 648 -22.93 -31.98 7.65
N GLN A 649 -23.72 -33.08 7.50
CA GLN A 649 -25.18 -33.05 7.67
C GLN A 649 -25.57 -32.79 9.13
N GLN A 650 -24.83 -33.34 10.10
CA GLN A 650 -25.07 -33.08 11.52
C GLN A 650 -24.79 -31.60 11.87
N ARG A 651 -23.78 -31.00 11.30
CA ARG A 651 -23.45 -29.59 11.53
C ARG A 651 -24.43 -28.62 10.83
N ILE A 652 -24.97 -29.01 9.67
CA ILE A 652 -26.05 -28.28 8.98
C ILE A 652 -27.35 -28.37 9.79
N ALA A 653 -27.65 -29.53 10.37
CA ALA A 653 -28.81 -29.70 11.23
C ALA A 653 -28.70 -28.93 12.56
N GLU A 654 -27.50 -28.86 13.15
CA GLU A 654 -27.22 -28.04 14.34
C GLU A 654 -27.36 -26.54 14.08
N LEU A 655 -26.89 -26.06 12.90
CA LEU A 655 -27.08 -24.68 12.49
C LEU A 655 -28.51 -24.31 12.15
N ALA A 656 -29.29 -25.25 11.57
CA ALA A 656 -30.70 -25.06 11.31
C ALA A 656 -31.52 -25.02 12.62
N ALA A 657 -31.15 -25.84 13.63
CA ALA A 657 -31.76 -25.82 14.93
C ALA A 657 -31.48 -24.55 15.74
N LEU A 658 -30.28 -23.97 15.58
CA LEU A 658 -29.92 -22.68 16.19
C LEU A 658 -30.64 -21.47 15.57
N LEU A 659 -31.03 -21.58 14.31
CA LEU A 659 -31.78 -20.53 13.60
C LEU A 659 -33.28 -20.58 13.81
N SER A 660 -33.81 -21.74 14.25
CA SER A 660 -35.26 -21.95 14.56
C SER A 660 -35.63 -21.78 16.03
N GLY A 661 -34.67 -21.46 16.90
CA GLY A 661 -34.81 -21.40 18.36
C GLY A 661 -35.08 -20.04 19.00
N ASN A 662 -35.41 -18.99 18.22
CA ASN A 662 -35.73 -17.67 18.77
C ASN A 662 -37.14 -17.19 18.35
N GLU A 663 -38.17 -17.93 18.71
CA GLU A 663 -39.53 -17.41 18.89
C GLU A 663 -40.17 -18.13 20.09
N LYS A 664 -39.93 -17.54 21.25
CA LYS A 664 -40.89 -17.52 22.36
C LYS A 664 -40.44 -16.48 23.40
#